data_f7d4483cc7934e3b692f752f032f7439
#
_entry.id   f7d4483cc7934e3b692f752f032f7439
#
_cell.length_a   1.000
_cell.length_b   1.000
_cell.length_c   1.000
_cell.angle_alpha   90.00
_cell.angle_beta   90.00
_cell.angle_gamma   90.00
#
_symmetry.space_group_name_H-M   'P 1'
#
loop_
_entity.id
_entity.type
_entity.pdbx_description
1 polymer ?
#
loop_
_entity_poly.entity_id
_entity_poly.type
_entity_poly.pdbx_seq_one_letter_code
_entity_poly.pdbx_strand_id
1 'polypeptide(L)'
;MPYGDDITEGLPFPLSNPNSVKTYTVTGAAYDLSVNGLPFFIYATDETPYRRQTAEYRKQQIDQSTEPGEQTLTGWWLRSQSSFHNGTGINFYDPSAGETVSYRFADSKGVDVWTKGQATLLKDVVNVHNTTGPVVGTDHQHPNQHMRSIQWSGINAVLLHDEFDVDKIQPSITVSITNKALTTDVATLTTSTAHGLAVGMTIVITGVDATFNGSYRITTVPTTTTFTYAKTATNVASTAVSPVGTGVTNSVVHFVDYLSGTDKKVFAICDDGVNAYWVTNKTVGGNERLTMFKKPLTGDSITGSSNPSATGDVTQMFQSGSIEIQYATMEFIKDRIILCVNNQVYELTTTATSLPSPIYTTSPNANYHYTSVAASGPAIYTAGHSGIYSTIQKYTLNTSGAMPTLTSPAVAAELPAGEIVEKLYYYLGYMMIGTNKGVRASIVSDQDGSLNYGPLIFETSQPVYDFAGRDRFIWCSTGVGADAGTIRIDLGSEIEPLRFAYANDLFSTQTGEHYTTALAFLGTTNRLAFATAYNVTDGATYLESASTLVSSGYITTGRIRYSTLEPKVFKVMKALVDNTNGGLTIESIDTMGTARTIGNFAKGDFVPEVNVSYPVGAQEYMSFKFTISHNTTNTSLGAI
;
A
#
# COMPACT_ATOMS: atom_id res chain seq x y z
N MET A 1 7.77 -41.51 16.81
CA MET A 1 7.93 -40.71 18.02
C MET A 1 8.03 -41.71 19.18
N PRO A 2 9.12 -41.76 19.93
CA PRO A 2 9.21 -42.63 21.10
C PRO A 2 8.19 -42.24 22.20
N TYR A 3 7.45 -41.23 21.92
CA TYR A 3 6.41 -40.69 22.77
C TYR A 3 5.16 -41.56 22.92
N GLY A 4 4.88 -42.39 21.91
CA GLY A 4 3.67 -43.15 21.93
C GLY A 4 3.62 -44.17 23.04
N ASP A 5 4.71 -44.88 23.19
CA ASP A 5 4.80 -45.93 24.20
C ASP A 5 4.96 -45.36 25.60
N ASP A 6 5.73 -44.29 25.73
CA ASP A 6 5.90 -43.60 27.00
C ASP A 6 4.62 -42.88 27.44
N ILE A 7 3.85 -42.39 26.48
CA ILE A 7 2.55 -41.78 26.77
C ILE A 7 1.56 -42.82 27.29
N THR A 8 1.61 -44.03 26.74
CA THR A 8 0.71 -45.09 27.18
C THR A 8 1.06 -45.62 28.55
N GLU A 9 2.33 -45.59 28.89
CA GLU A 9 2.81 -46.17 30.14
C GLU A 9 3.10 -45.11 31.21
N GLY A 10 3.36 -43.95 30.81
CA GLY A 10 4.05 -43.02 31.67
C GLY A 10 3.48 -41.63 31.82
N LEU A 11 2.69 -41.19 30.95
CA LEU A 11 2.21 -39.83 31.14
C LEU A 11 0.92 -39.77 31.94
N PRO A 12 0.83 -38.84 32.89
CA PRO A 12 -0.44 -38.51 33.54
C PRO A 12 -1.39 -37.83 32.54
N PHE A 13 -1.09 -37.92 31.31
CA PHE A 13 -1.98 -37.64 30.21
C PHE A 13 -2.60 -38.94 29.73
N PRO A 14 -3.76 -39.08 29.55
CA PRO A 14 -4.80 -38.10 29.48
C PRO A 14 -5.21 -37.65 30.85
N LEU A 15 -5.47 -36.47 30.95
CA LEU A 15 -6.05 -35.68 31.98
C LEU A 15 -7.47 -36.13 32.36
N SER A 16 -7.77 -37.41 32.17
CA SER A 16 -9.10 -37.93 32.43
C SER A 16 -9.36 -38.14 33.90
N ASN A 17 -8.36 -38.09 34.75
CA ASN A 17 -8.51 -38.11 36.17
C ASN A 17 -7.32 -37.43 36.86
N PRO A 18 -7.36 -36.14 37.09
CA PRO A 18 -6.29 -35.41 37.75
C PRO A 18 -6.08 -35.82 39.21
N ASN A 19 -7.00 -36.55 39.80
CA ASN A 19 -6.87 -37.08 41.14
C ASN A 19 -6.21 -38.45 41.21
N SER A 20 -6.04 -39.15 40.09
CA SER A 20 -5.20 -40.31 40.04
C SER A 20 -3.76 -39.91 39.77
N VAL A 21 -3.06 -39.53 40.82
CA VAL A 21 -1.61 -39.33 40.73
C VAL A 21 -0.97 -40.67 40.45
N LYS A 22 -0.94 -41.04 39.22
CA LYS A 22 -0.02 -42.09 38.75
C LYS A 22 1.29 -41.37 38.50
N THR A 23 2.28 -41.74 39.24
CA THR A 23 3.64 -41.35 38.95
C THR A 23 4.09 -42.16 37.74
N TYR A 24 4.27 -41.50 36.64
CA TYR A 24 4.81 -42.15 35.44
C TYR A 24 6.28 -41.79 35.30
N THR A 25 7.08 -42.78 35.03
CA THR A 25 8.45 -42.60 34.66
C THR A 25 8.53 -42.54 33.13
N VAL A 26 8.77 -41.40 32.58
CA VAL A 26 8.97 -41.22 31.15
C VAL A 26 10.42 -41.51 30.84
N THR A 27 10.67 -42.64 30.19
CA THR A 27 12.03 -43.01 29.81
C THR A 27 12.45 -42.26 28.56
N GLY A 28 13.45 -41.39 28.69
CA GLY A 28 14.02 -40.64 27.58
C GLY A 28 13.46 -39.25 27.36
N ALA A 29 12.48 -38.84 28.13
CA ALA A 29 11.99 -37.47 28.12
C ALA A 29 11.71 -36.95 29.53
N ALA A 30 12.27 -35.84 29.88
CA ALA A 30 11.90 -35.09 31.09
C ALA A 30 10.98 -33.94 30.70
N TYR A 31 9.99 -33.66 31.52
CA TYR A 31 9.28 -32.41 31.33
C TYR A 31 10.13 -31.26 31.90
N ASP A 32 10.29 -30.23 31.13
CA ASP A 32 11.13 -29.11 31.51
C ASP A 32 10.35 -27.99 32.15
N LEU A 33 9.03 -28.03 32.02
CA LEU A 33 8.17 -26.95 32.46
C LEU A 33 6.86 -27.50 33.03
N SER A 34 6.47 -27.00 34.21
CA SER A 34 5.14 -27.20 34.75
C SER A 34 4.38 -25.89 34.75
N VAL A 35 3.27 -25.83 34.03
CA VAL A 35 2.38 -24.68 34.00
C VAL A 35 1.10 -25.08 34.69
N ASN A 36 0.82 -24.44 35.84
CA ASN A 36 -0.36 -24.75 36.64
C ASN A 36 -0.50 -26.23 37.00
N GLY A 37 0.61 -26.90 37.31
CA GLY A 37 0.64 -28.31 37.65
C GLY A 37 0.55 -29.29 36.47
N LEU A 38 0.49 -28.79 35.26
CA LEU A 38 0.57 -29.61 34.04
C LEU A 38 1.99 -29.68 33.53
N PRO A 39 2.52 -30.87 33.28
CA PRO A 39 3.82 -31.05 32.70
C PRO A 39 3.80 -30.76 31.20
N PHE A 40 4.75 -29.98 30.74
CA PHE A 40 5.05 -29.76 29.33
C PHE A 40 6.41 -30.38 29.03
N PHE A 41 6.47 -31.13 27.96
CA PHE A 41 7.69 -31.77 27.53
C PHE A 41 8.32 -30.92 26.44
N ILE A 42 9.56 -30.53 26.66
CA ILE A 42 10.37 -29.92 25.63
C ILE A 42 11.20 -31.02 25.00
N TYR A 43 10.92 -31.30 23.77
CA TYR A 43 11.67 -32.26 22.98
C TYR A 43 12.83 -31.57 22.30
N ALA A 44 14.05 -31.86 22.73
CA ALA A 44 15.25 -31.40 22.07
C ALA A 44 15.50 -32.24 20.80
N THR A 45 15.59 -31.59 19.66
CA THR A 45 16.06 -32.19 18.42
C THR A 45 17.40 -31.58 18.04
N ASP A 46 18.19 -32.28 17.25
CA ASP A 46 19.49 -31.78 16.75
C ASP A 46 19.33 -30.68 15.69
N GLU A 47 18.09 -30.30 15.35
CA GLU A 47 17.79 -29.26 14.39
C GLU A 47 17.76 -27.88 15.07
N THR A 48 18.64 -27.00 14.64
CA THR A 48 18.67 -25.58 15.07
C THR A 48 18.26 -24.65 13.94
N PRO A 49 17.47 -23.61 14.20
CA PRO A 49 16.90 -23.22 15.49
C PRO A 49 15.67 -24.07 15.86
N TYR A 50 15.67 -24.55 17.06
CA TYR A 50 14.54 -25.30 17.56
C TYR A 50 13.37 -24.36 17.86
N ARG A 51 12.36 -24.41 17.04
CA ARG A 51 11.09 -23.72 17.28
C ARG A 51 9.97 -24.75 17.31
N ARG A 52 9.49 -25.07 18.47
CA ARG A 52 8.29 -25.87 18.60
C ARG A 52 7.09 -24.95 18.62
N GLN A 53 6.25 -25.03 17.60
CA GLN A 53 4.90 -24.52 17.71
C GLN A 53 4.19 -25.37 18.75
N THR A 54 3.88 -24.79 19.89
CA THR A 54 2.90 -25.39 20.79
C THR A 54 1.57 -25.40 20.06
N ALA A 55 0.88 -26.53 20.07
CA ALA A 55 -0.47 -26.63 19.53
C ALA A 55 -1.34 -25.53 20.17
N GLU A 56 -2.16 -24.87 19.37
CA GLU A 56 -3.12 -23.91 19.90
C GLU A 56 -4.20 -24.66 20.68
N TYR A 57 -4.16 -24.51 21.96
CA TYR A 57 -5.27 -24.94 22.82
C TYR A 57 -6.25 -23.78 22.96
N ARG A 58 -7.32 -23.83 22.18
CA ARG A 58 -8.37 -22.80 22.25
C ARG A 58 -9.20 -22.90 23.51
N LYS A 59 -9.38 -24.13 23.97
CA LYS A 59 -10.07 -24.44 25.22
C LYS A 59 -9.49 -25.74 25.73
N GLN A 60 -8.90 -25.70 26.88
CA GLN A 60 -8.53 -26.89 27.61
C GLN A 60 -9.26 -26.87 28.96
N GLN A 61 -10.11 -27.81 29.13
CA GLN A 61 -10.70 -28.08 30.43
C GLN A 61 -9.76 -29.05 31.14
N ILE A 62 -9.17 -28.59 32.22
CA ILE A 62 -8.14 -29.34 32.92
C ILE A 62 -8.76 -30.21 34.00
N ASP A 63 -9.92 -29.83 34.48
CA ASP A 63 -10.66 -30.59 35.48
C ASP A 63 -12.10 -30.73 35.02
N GLN A 64 -12.49 -31.98 34.81
CA GLN A 64 -13.89 -32.34 34.67
C GLN A 64 -14.27 -33.02 35.97
N SER A 65 -15.12 -32.37 36.73
CA SER A 65 -15.84 -33.08 37.76
C SER A 65 -16.57 -34.27 37.13
N THR A 66 -16.27 -35.43 37.58
CA THR A 66 -16.87 -36.67 37.11
C THR A 66 -18.25 -36.90 37.70
N GLU A 67 -18.69 -36.08 38.63
CA GLU A 67 -20.00 -36.16 39.26
C GLU A 67 -21.07 -35.49 38.38
N PRO A 68 -22.09 -36.23 37.90
CA PRO A 68 -23.17 -35.64 37.14
C PRO A 68 -23.95 -34.64 38.01
N GLY A 69 -23.83 -33.39 37.72
CA GLY A 69 -24.53 -32.29 38.43
C GLY A 69 -23.63 -31.25 39.07
N GLU A 70 -22.35 -31.50 39.28
CA GLU A 70 -21.37 -30.50 39.68
C GLU A 70 -20.66 -29.93 38.47
N GLN A 71 -21.26 -28.93 37.86
CA GLN A 71 -20.61 -28.16 36.79
C GLN A 71 -19.77 -27.02 37.40
N THR A 72 -18.92 -27.31 38.33
CA THR A 72 -17.86 -26.39 38.71
C THR A 72 -16.75 -26.52 37.68
N LEU A 73 -16.65 -25.54 36.78
CA LEU A 73 -15.53 -25.40 35.87
C LEU A 73 -14.27 -25.07 36.69
N THR A 74 -13.64 -26.12 37.21
CA THR A 74 -12.39 -26.02 37.97
C THR A 74 -11.20 -26.16 37.02
N GLY A 75 -11.17 -25.41 35.96
CA GLY A 75 -10.12 -25.58 34.97
C GLY A 75 -9.56 -24.25 34.46
N TRP A 76 -8.50 -24.38 33.71
CA TRP A 76 -7.85 -23.26 33.04
C TRP A 76 -8.19 -23.25 31.57
N TRP A 77 -8.45 -22.06 31.01
CA TRP A 77 -8.47 -21.85 29.57
C TRP A 77 -7.14 -21.32 29.12
N LEU A 78 -6.61 -21.88 28.05
CA LEU A 78 -5.38 -21.44 27.42
C LEU A 78 -5.66 -21.04 25.96
N ARG A 79 -5.08 -19.93 25.54
CA ARG A 79 -4.95 -19.56 24.16
C ARG A 79 -3.50 -19.26 23.85
N SER A 80 -2.97 -19.84 22.76
CA SER A 80 -1.67 -19.48 22.19
C SER A 80 -1.85 -18.87 20.82
N GLN A 81 -0.95 -17.99 20.44
CA GLN A 81 -0.89 -17.41 19.11
C GLN A 81 0.59 -17.18 18.76
N SER A 82 1.03 -17.79 17.67
CA SER A 82 2.43 -17.75 17.23
C SER A 82 2.66 -16.90 15.99
N SER A 83 1.62 -16.32 15.42
CA SER A 83 1.71 -15.55 14.18
C SER A 83 0.50 -14.63 14.01
N PHE A 84 0.63 -13.65 13.13
CA PHE A 84 -0.40 -12.67 12.80
C PHE A 84 -0.66 -12.57 11.28
N HIS A 85 -0.15 -13.52 10.49
CA HIS A 85 -0.10 -13.44 9.03
C HIS A 85 -1.46 -13.57 8.32
N ASN A 86 -2.53 -13.87 9.02
CA ASN A 86 -3.89 -13.92 8.44
C ASN A 86 -4.65 -12.59 8.56
N GLY A 87 -3.93 -11.50 8.88
CA GLY A 87 -4.45 -10.15 8.78
C GLY A 87 -5.36 -9.71 9.92
N THR A 88 -5.84 -8.51 9.77
CA THR A 88 -6.68 -7.79 10.75
C THR A 88 -8.18 -8.11 10.60
N GLY A 89 -8.99 -7.49 11.46
CA GLY A 89 -10.45 -7.47 11.35
C GLY A 89 -11.18 -8.53 12.17
N ILE A 90 -10.54 -9.12 13.18
CA ILE A 90 -11.22 -10.01 14.12
C ILE A 90 -11.57 -9.29 15.41
N ASN A 91 -12.84 -9.32 15.79
CA ASN A 91 -13.30 -8.74 17.05
C ASN A 91 -13.18 -9.73 18.22
N PHE A 92 -13.61 -10.97 18.02
CA PHE A 92 -13.59 -12.02 19.04
C PHE A 92 -13.00 -13.29 18.45
N TYR A 93 -12.18 -13.98 19.23
CA TYR A 93 -11.74 -15.31 18.88
C TYR A 93 -12.80 -16.33 19.24
N ASP A 94 -13.28 -17.04 18.23
CA ASP A 94 -14.21 -18.15 18.39
C ASP A 94 -13.43 -19.47 18.34
N PRO A 95 -13.53 -20.33 19.35
CA PRO A 95 -12.83 -21.62 19.37
C PRO A 95 -13.26 -22.58 18.28
N SER A 96 -14.45 -22.41 17.71
CA SER A 96 -14.94 -23.23 16.61
C SER A 96 -14.39 -22.86 15.24
N ALA A 97 -13.85 -21.66 15.12
CA ALA A 97 -13.27 -21.19 13.86
C ALA A 97 -11.89 -21.79 13.63
N GLY A 98 -11.62 -22.23 12.38
CA GLY A 98 -10.39 -22.90 11.96
C GLY A 98 -9.09 -22.11 12.19
N GLU A 99 -7.97 -22.66 11.77
CA GLU A 99 -6.63 -22.05 11.91
C GLU A 99 -6.53 -20.63 11.31
N THR A 100 -7.29 -20.37 10.24
CA THR A 100 -7.32 -19.05 9.59
C THR A 100 -7.74 -17.93 10.51
N VAL A 101 -8.64 -18.17 11.47
CA VAL A 101 -9.06 -17.18 12.45
C VAL A 101 -8.05 -17.03 13.58
N SER A 102 -7.31 -18.09 13.86
CA SER A 102 -6.35 -18.14 14.96
C SER A 102 -5.19 -17.17 14.79
N TYR A 103 -4.77 -16.93 13.54
CA TYR A 103 -3.65 -16.04 13.20
C TYR A 103 -4.10 -14.63 12.79
N ARG A 104 -5.37 -14.32 12.97
CA ARG A 104 -5.89 -12.97 12.79
C ARG A 104 -5.75 -12.14 14.05
N PHE A 105 -5.85 -10.84 13.90
CA PHE A 105 -5.79 -9.87 15.00
C PHE A 105 -6.84 -8.75 14.78
N ALA A 106 -7.04 -7.89 15.78
CA ALA A 106 -8.05 -6.84 15.67
C ALA A 106 -7.57 -5.67 14.82
N ASP A 107 -6.38 -5.16 15.11
CA ASP A 107 -5.84 -3.95 14.48
C ASP A 107 -4.31 -3.91 14.57
N SER A 108 -3.68 -3.21 13.61
CA SER A 108 -2.24 -2.94 13.62
C SER A 108 -1.92 -1.59 12.98
N LYS A 109 -0.79 -1.03 13.37
CA LYS A 109 -0.23 0.18 12.75
C LYS A 109 1.29 0.12 12.76
N GLY A 110 1.93 0.39 11.62
CA GLY A 110 3.38 0.44 11.53
C GLY A 110 4.09 -0.90 11.65
N VAL A 111 3.39 -2.03 11.48
CA VAL A 111 3.96 -3.38 11.61
C VAL A 111 3.66 -4.22 10.38
N ASP A 112 4.70 -4.84 9.82
CA ASP A 112 4.58 -5.88 8.81
C ASP A 112 4.33 -7.23 9.48
N VAL A 113 3.21 -7.85 9.17
CA VAL A 113 2.72 -9.10 9.78
C VAL A 113 2.76 -10.31 8.83
N TRP A 114 3.20 -10.11 7.59
CA TRP A 114 3.01 -11.06 6.50
C TRP A 114 3.99 -12.24 6.49
N THR A 115 5.03 -12.16 7.29
CA THR A 115 5.94 -13.28 7.48
C THR A 115 5.45 -14.15 8.65
N LYS A 116 5.20 -15.42 8.37
CA LYS A 116 4.70 -16.37 9.38
C LYS A 116 5.67 -16.45 10.58
N GLY A 117 5.14 -16.23 11.77
CA GLY A 117 5.91 -16.25 13.01
C GLY A 117 6.79 -15.02 13.26
N GLN A 118 6.63 -13.97 12.47
CA GLN A 118 7.37 -12.73 12.62
C GLN A 118 6.45 -11.51 12.57
N ALA A 119 6.78 -10.48 13.33
CA ALA A 119 6.22 -9.15 13.20
C ALA A 119 7.39 -8.14 13.19
N THR A 120 7.48 -7.32 12.14
CA THR A 120 8.55 -6.36 11.96
C THR A 120 8.01 -4.96 11.77
N LEU A 121 8.81 -3.93 12.06
CA LEU A 121 8.41 -2.56 11.76
C LEU A 121 8.36 -2.33 10.25
N LEU A 122 7.35 -1.59 9.80
CA LEU A 122 7.24 -1.13 8.42
C LEU A 122 8.31 -0.09 8.09
N LYS A 123 8.52 0.13 6.81
CA LYS A 123 9.29 1.27 6.33
C LYS A 123 8.56 2.57 6.66
N ASP A 124 9.34 3.57 7.01
CA ASP A 124 8.84 4.93 7.18
C ASP A 124 8.50 5.57 5.82
N VAL A 125 7.81 6.67 5.84
CA VAL A 125 7.48 7.44 4.64
C VAL A 125 8.13 8.81 4.69
N VAL A 126 8.50 9.30 3.51
CA VAL A 126 9.08 10.63 3.33
C VAL A 126 8.12 11.46 2.51
N ASN A 127 7.70 12.61 3.03
CA ASN A 127 7.00 13.61 2.22
C ASN A 127 8.00 14.15 1.18
N VAL A 128 7.72 13.94 -0.10
CA VAL A 128 8.58 14.37 -1.21
C VAL A 128 8.01 15.54 -1.97
N HIS A 129 6.70 15.78 -1.87
CA HIS A 129 6.02 16.86 -2.57
C HIS A 129 4.73 17.23 -1.86
N ASN A 130 4.45 18.54 -1.76
CA ASN A 130 3.15 19.04 -1.36
C ASN A 130 2.36 19.34 -2.63
N THR A 131 1.30 18.58 -2.83
CA THR A 131 0.41 18.72 -3.98
C THR A 131 -0.66 19.78 -3.69
N THR A 132 -1.15 20.40 -4.72
CA THR A 132 -2.42 21.12 -4.63
C THR A 132 -3.52 20.05 -4.50
N GLY A 133 -4.28 20.09 -3.42
CA GLY A 133 -5.26 19.06 -3.11
C GLY A 133 -6.27 18.88 -4.24
N PRO A 134 -6.86 17.70 -4.36
CA PRO A 134 -7.95 17.52 -5.28
C PRO A 134 -9.06 18.48 -4.87
N VAL A 135 -9.54 19.26 -5.80
CA VAL A 135 -10.81 19.93 -5.59
C VAL A 135 -11.86 18.83 -5.56
N VAL A 136 -12.16 18.36 -4.37
CA VAL A 136 -13.45 17.76 -4.10
C VAL A 136 -14.43 18.93 -4.10
N GLY A 137 -14.64 19.49 -5.29
CA GLY A 137 -15.67 20.50 -5.47
C GLY A 137 -17.00 19.83 -5.19
N THR A 138 -17.97 20.62 -4.83
CA THR A 138 -19.37 20.21 -4.66
C THR A 138 -19.94 19.50 -5.89
N ASP A 139 -19.22 19.54 -7.00
CA ASP A 139 -19.60 18.97 -8.29
C ASP A 139 -18.81 17.73 -8.72
N HIS A 140 -17.68 17.39 -8.02
CA HIS A 140 -16.84 16.26 -8.37
C HIS A 140 -16.73 15.30 -7.19
N GLN A 141 -17.22 14.08 -7.36
CA GLN A 141 -17.16 13.03 -6.34
C GLN A 141 -15.85 12.23 -6.40
N HIS A 142 -15.02 12.45 -7.41
CA HIS A 142 -13.72 11.83 -7.58
C HIS A 142 -12.59 12.81 -7.26
N PRO A 143 -11.55 12.36 -6.54
CA PRO A 143 -10.34 13.15 -6.43
C PRO A 143 -9.67 13.22 -7.81
N ASN A 144 -9.26 14.42 -8.20
CA ASN A 144 -8.53 14.64 -9.45
C ASN A 144 -7.03 14.27 -9.32
N GLN A 145 -6.72 13.23 -8.55
CA GLN A 145 -5.35 12.74 -8.40
C GLN A 145 -5.27 11.31 -8.89
N HIS A 146 -4.36 11.06 -9.83
CA HIS A 146 -4.00 9.72 -10.27
C HIS A 146 -2.49 9.58 -10.32
N MET A 147 -1.99 8.41 -9.95
CA MET A 147 -0.57 8.12 -9.93
C MET A 147 -0.26 6.92 -10.83
N ARG A 148 0.87 6.99 -11.53
CA ARG A 148 1.35 5.92 -12.42
C ARG A 148 2.79 5.59 -12.13
N SER A 149 3.09 4.30 -12.14
CA SER A 149 4.45 3.78 -12.07
C SER A 149 5.12 3.96 -13.43
N ILE A 150 6.23 4.67 -13.49
CA ILE A 150 6.99 4.88 -14.72
C ILE A 150 8.46 4.54 -14.56
N GLN A 151 9.11 4.21 -15.67
CA GLN A 151 10.56 4.06 -15.75
C GLN A 151 11.09 4.71 -17.03
N TRP A 152 12.18 5.46 -16.92
CA TRP A 152 12.84 6.05 -18.08
C TRP A 152 14.36 6.02 -17.90
N SER A 153 15.08 5.66 -18.95
CA SER A 153 16.55 5.56 -18.91
C SER A 153 17.11 4.86 -17.65
N GLY A 154 16.41 3.84 -17.14
CA GLY A 154 16.77 3.14 -15.91
C GLY A 154 16.37 3.84 -14.60
N ILE A 155 15.78 5.02 -14.65
CA ILE A 155 15.32 5.77 -13.50
C ILE A 155 13.89 5.35 -13.17
N ASN A 156 13.68 4.94 -11.93
CA ASN A 156 12.37 4.61 -11.38
C ASN A 156 11.70 5.89 -10.86
N ALA A 157 10.47 6.12 -11.28
CA ALA A 157 9.71 7.29 -10.91
C ALA A 157 8.21 6.97 -10.84
N VAL A 158 7.42 7.91 -10.37
CA VAL A 158 5.97 7.93 -10.53
C VAL A 158 5.56 9.20 -11.26
N LEU A 159 4.54 9.07 -12.09
CA LEU A 159 3.85 10.19 -12.71
C LEU A 159 2.59 10.47 -11.88
N LEU A 160 2.43 11.68 -11.40
CA LEU A 160 1.29 12.14 -10.62
C LEU A 160 0.64 13.31 -11.33
N HIS A 161 -0.67 13.40 -11.34
CA HIS A 161 -1.35 14.66 -11.54
C HIS A 161 -2.16 15.02 -10.31
N ASP A 162 -2.22 16.28 -10.02
CA ASP A 162 -3.21 16.90 -9.16
C ASP A 162 -4.16 17.79 -10.00
N GLU A 163 -4.85 18.71 -9.37
CA GLU A 163 -5.82 19.55 -10.09
C GLU A 163 -5.17 20.42 -11.19
N PHE A 164 -3.93 20.91 -10.97
CA PHE A 164 -3.29 21.88 -11.85
C PHE A 164 -1.98 21.40 -12.45
N ASP A 165 -1.35 20.41 -11.84
CA ASP A 165 -0.01 19.97 -12.18
C ASP A 165 0.03 18.55 -12.73
N VAL A 166 1.04 18.28 -13.55
CA VAL A 166 1.48 16.93 -13.91
C VAL A 166 2.94 16.83 -13.53
N ASP A 167 3.23 15.99 -12.56
CA ASP A 167 4.52 15.86 -11.94
C ASP A 167 5.15 14.50 -12.15
N LYS A 168 6.44 14.49 -12.38
CA LYS A 168 7.28 13.31 -12.28
C LYS A 168 8.03 13.34 -10.95
N ILE A 169 7.79 12.37 -10.11
CA ILE A 169 8.44 12.23 -8.80
C ILE A 169 9.43 11.08 -8.87
N GLN A 170 10.69 11.37 -8.52
CA GLN A 170 11.81 10.44 -8.59
C GLN A 170 12.71 10.58 -7.35
N PRO A 171 13.49 9.56 -6.97
CA PRO A 171 14.45 9.70 -5.89
C PRO A 171 15.49 10.77 -6.23
N SER A 172 15.79 11.65 -5.29
CA SER A 172 16.90 12.58 -5.41
C SER A 172 18.22 11.82 -5.38
N ILE A 173 19.12 12.14 -6.31
CA ILE A 173 20.47 11.60 -6.39
C ILE A 173 21.43 12.67 -5.91
N THR A 174 22.24 12.36 -4.91
CA THR A 174 23.31 13.24 -4.42
C THR A 174 24.65 12.67 -4.83
N VAL A 175 25.49 13.49 -5.44
CA VAL A 175 26.83 13.10 -5.91
C VAL A 175 27.91 14.04 -5.38
N SER A 176 29.09 13.49 -5.13
CA SER A 176 30.27 14.25 -4.72
C SER A 176 31.15 14.54 -5.94
N ILE A 177 31.40 15.81 -6.24
CA ILE A 177 32.12 16.28 -7.43
C ILE A 177 33.60 16.51 -7.09
N THR A 178 34.46 15.76 -7.73
CA THR A 178 35.91 15.75 -7.45
C THR A 178 36.77 16.44 -8.51
N ASN A 179 36.25 16.59 -9.74
CA ASN A 179 36.94 17.26 -10.82
C ASN A 179 35.97 18.03 -11.72
N LYS A 180 36.50 19.08 -12.34
CA LYS A 180 35.76 19.97 -13.24
C LYS A 180 36.59 20.33 -14.48
N ALA A 181 35.95 20.47 -15.61
CA ALA A 181 36.53 21.01 -16.84
C ALA A 181 35.46 21.74 -17.64
N LEU A 182 35.84 22.72 -18.44
CA LEU A 182 34.97 23.41 -19.36
C LEU A 182 35.69 23.62 -20.67
N THR A 183 35.14 23.12 -21.76
CA THR A 183 35.71 23.24 -23.11
C THR A 183 34.60 23.48 -24.10
N THR A 184 34.72 24.58 -24.89
CA THR A 184 33.77 24.93 -25.95
C THR A 184 32.31 24.89 -25.49
N ASP A 185 32.02 25.63 -24.40
CA ASP A 185 30.70 25.75 -23.76
C ASP A 185 30.10 24.44 -23.23
N VAL A 186 30.93 23.40 -23.05
CA VAL A 186 30.53 22.16 -22.42
C VAL A 186 31.29 21.98 -21.10
N ALA A 187 30.57 22.02 -19.99
CA ALA A 187 31.09 21.67 -18.68
C ALA A 187 31.10 20.16 -18.51
N THR A 188 32.22 19.60 -18.04
CA THR A 188 32.38 18.18 -17.69
C THR A 188 32.73 18.09 -16.21
N LEU A 189 31.93 17.37 -15.45
CA LEU A 189 32.17 17.11 -14.04
C LEU A 189 32.42 15.63 -13.80
N THR A 190 33.34 15.33 -12.87
CA THR A 190 33.66 13.97 -12.45
C THR A 190 33.24 13.77 -10.99
N THR A 191 32.59 12.65 -10.72
CA THR A 191 32.14 12.27 -9.37
C THR A 191 33.10 11.26 -8.74
N SER A 192 33.08 11.18 -7.39
CA SER A 192 33.91 10.26 -6.62
C SER A 192 33.56 8.79 -6.82
N THR A 193 32.30 8.51 -7.14
CA THR A 193 31.73 7.16 -7.33
C THR A 193 30.76 7.18 -8.51
N ALA A 194 30.32 6.01 -8.96
CA ALA A 194 29.25 5.91 -9.95
C ALA A 194 28.02 6.71 -9.51
N HIS A 195 27.57 7.61 -10.38
CA HIS A 195 26.59 8.63 -10.00
C HIS A 195 25.13 8.26 -10.27
N GLY A 196 24.82 7.30 -11.14
CA GLY A 196 23.44 6.92 -11.48
C GLY A 196 22.62 8.02 -12.18
N LEU A 197 23.25 9.10 -12.65
CA LEU A 197 22.59 10.18 -13.37
C LEU A 197 22.24 9.77 -14.79
N ALA A 198 21.18 10.35 -15.35
CA ALA A 198 20.74 10.15 -16.72
C ALA A 198 20.68 11.47 -17.50
N VAL A 199 20.80 11.35 -18.83
CA VAL A 199 20.64 12.50 -19.74
C VAL A 199 19.24 13.08 -19.58
N GLY A 200 19.15 14.41 -19.47
CA GLY A 200 17.90 15.13 -19.30
C GLY A 200 17.54 15.43 -17.85
N MET A 201 18.21 14.84 -16.85
CA MET A 201 18.02 15.22 -15.46
C MET A 201 18.52 16.65 -15.20
N THR A 202 17.83 17.36 -14.32
CA THR A 202 18.28 18.63 -13.75
C THR A 202 19.05 18.40 -12.47
N ILE A 203 20.26 18.95 -12.39
CA ILE A 203 21.15 18.85 -11.24
C ILE A 203 21.52 20.23 -10.73
N VAL A 204 21.40 20.43 -9.42
CA VAL A 204 21.86 21.63 -8.72
C VAL A 204 23.27 21.38 -8.20
N ILE A 205 24.23 22.19 -8.66
CA ILE A 205 25.65 22.05 -8.35
C ILE A 205 26.03 23.16 -7.37
N THR A 206 26.70 22.78 -6.28
CA THR A 206 27.19 23.67 -5.23
C THR A 206 28.60 23.28 -4.79
N GLY A 207 29.36 24.25 -4.24
CA GLY A 207 30.68 23.97 -3.68
C GLY A 207 31.78 23.67 -4.69
N VAL A 208 31.54 23.87 -5.99
CA VAL A 208 32.57 23.72 -7.03
C VAL A 208 33.31 25.04 -7.23
N ASP A 209 32.71 26.00 -7.86
CA ASP A 209 33.08 27.42 -7.94
C ASP A 209 31.96 28.22 -8.67
N ALA A 210 32.12 29.55 -8.75
CA ALA A 210 31.13 30.43 -9.34
C ALA A 210 30.83 30.12 -10.83
N THR A 211 31.75 29.52 -11.57
CA THR A 211 31.56 29.15 -12.97
C THR A 211 30.65 27.94 -13.13
N PHE A 212 30.81 26.93 -12.24
CA PHE A 212 30.13 25.64 -12.34
C PHE A 212 28.92 25.53 -11.42
N ASN A 213 28.83 26.32 -10.34
CA ASN A 213 27.66 26.31 -9.46
C ASN A 213 26.42 26.80 -10.17
N GLY A 214 25.29 26.19 -9.89
CA GLY A 214 23.98 26.53 -10.47
C GLY A 214 23.14 25.29 -10.76
N SER A 215 21.98 25.52 -11.41
CA SER A 215 21.07 24.47 -11.85
C SER A 215 21.24 24.25 -13.35
N TYR A 216 21.53 23.01 -13.75
CA TYR A 216 21.82 22.65 -15.12
C TYR A 216 21.15 21.37 -15.54
N ARG A 217 20.74 21.27 -16.82
CA ARG A 217 20.26 20.04 -17.43
C ARG A 217 21.44 19.22 -17.97
N ILE A 218 21.51 17.95 -17.59
CA ILE A 218 22.54 17.02 -18.07
C ILE A 218 22.33 16.75 -19.55
N THR A 219 23.37 16.99 -20.35
CA THR A 219 23.33 16.81 -21.81
C THR A 219 23.90 15.45 -22.22
N THR A 220 24.95 14.98 -21.57
CA THR A 220 25.50 13.63 -21.82
C THR A 220 26.02 13.00 -20.53
N VAL A 221 26.09 11.67 -20.53
CA VAL A 221 26.71 10.85 -19.48
C VAL A 221 27.77 9.97 -20.15
N PRO A 222 28.99 10.49 -20.34
CA PRO A 222 30.04 9.76 -21.06
C PRO A 222 30.51 8.50 -20.33
N THR A 223 30.53 8.51 -18.99
CA THR A 223 30.89 7.35 -18.16
C THR A 223 30.00 7.32 -16.92
N THR A 224 30.06 6.25 -16.15
CA THR A 224 29.33 6.15 -14.87
C THR A 224 29.76 7.17 -13.83
N THR A 225 30.93 7.81 -14.01
CA THR A 225 31.49 8.81 -13.09
C THR A 225 31.63 10.19 -13.70
N THR A 226 31.22 10.40 -14.95
CA THR A 226 31.31 11.72 -15.60
C THR A 226 29.99 12.09 -16.28
N PHE A 227 29.60 13.34 -16.11
CA PHE A 227 28.44 13.91 -16.80
C PHE A 227 28.77 15.30 -17.35
N THR A 228 28.01 15.75 -18.34
CA THR A 228 28.19 17.05 -18.97
C THR A 228 26.91 17.87 -19.00
N TYR A 229 27.07 19.18 -19.07
CA TYR A 229 25.98 20.11 -19.32
C TYR A 229 26.49 21.35 -20.11
N ALA A 230 25.58 22.05 -20.76
CA ALA A 230 25.91 23.26 -21.49
C ALA A 230 26.18 24.42 -20.53
N LYS A 231 27.31 25.13 -20.72
CA LYS A 231 27.72 26.27 -19.90
C LYS A 231 28.58 27.21 -20.70
N THR A 232 28.05 28.35 -21.09
CA THR A 232 28.82 29.40 -21.75
C THR A 232 29.68 30.15 -20.76
N ALA A 233 30.99 29.91 -20.79
CA ALA A 233 32.00 30.58 -20.00
C ALA A 233 33.41 30.35 -20.58
N THR A 234 34.43 31.04 -20.07
CA THR A 234 35.81 30.83 -20.48
C THR A 234 36.24 29.39 -20.18
N ASN A 235 36.98 28.76 -21.09
CA ASN A 235 37.46 27.39 -20.93
C ASN A 235 38.27 27.23 -19.64
N VAL A 236 38.02 26.12 -18.95
CA VAL A 236 38.70 25.71 -17.71
C VAL A 236 39.33 24.37 -17.95
N ALA A 237 40.66 24.29 -17.82
CA ALA A 237 41.37 23.03 -17.89
C ALA A 237 40.91 22.07 -16.77
N SER A 238 41.02 20.76 -17.02
CA SER A 238 40.65 19.75 -16.03
C SER A 238 41.40 20.01 -14.71
N THR A 239 40.65 20.26 -13.66
CA THR A 239 41.14 20.69 -12.35
C THR A 239 40.36 20.00 -11.22
N ALA A 240 41.08 19.55 -10.20
CA ALA A 240 40.45 18.97 -9.01
C ALA A 240 39.62 20.02 -8.26
N VAL A 241 38.51 19.59 -7.70
CA VAL A 241 37.61 20.40 -6.85
C VAL A 241 37.96 20.14 -5.38
N SER A 242 38.44 21.19 -4.68
CA SER A 242 38.79 21.13 -3.27
C SER A 242 38.31 22.38 -2.54
N PRO A 243 37.48 22.25 -1.47
CA PRO A 243 36.86 20.99 -1.01
C PRO A 243 35.90 20.39 -2.08
N VAL A 244 35.57 19.12 -1.92
CA VAL A 244 34.71 18.39 -2.85
C VAL A 244 33.34 19.11 -2.98
N GLY A 245 32.92 19.31 -4.22
CA GLY A 245 31.62 19.91 -4.50
C GLY A 245 30.47 18.88 -4.39
N THR A 246 29.26 19.37 -4.41
CA THR A 246 28.05 18.55 -4.34
C THR A 246 27.12 18.83 -5.53
N GLY A 247 26.55 17.78 -6.10
CA GLY A 247 25.47 17.87 -7.06
C GLY A 247 24.24 17.13 -6.52
N VAL A 248 23.05 17.73 -6.62
CA VAL A 248 21.78 17.11 -6.18
C VAL A 248 20.76 17.23 -7.28
N THR A 249 20.12 16.11 -7.65
CA THR A 249 19.02 16.14 -8.62
C THR A 249 17.69 16.50 -7.94
N ASN A 250 16.79 17.10 -8.71
CA ASN A 250 15.44 17.37 -8.24
C ASN A 250 14.68 16.05 -8.02
N SER A 251 13.97 15.95 -6.91
CA SER A 251 13.07 14.83 -6.62
C SER A 251 11.71 15.00 -7.29
N VAL A 252 11.31 16.23 -7.57
CA VAL A 252 10.06 16.58 -8.24
C VAL A 252 10.36 17.38 -9.49
N VAL A 253 9.73 16.99 -10.59
CA VAL A 253 9.88 17.63 -11.89
C VAL A 253 8.49 17.94 -12.44
N HIS A 254 8.13 19.20 -12.48
CA HIS A 254 6.88 19.63 -13.07
C HIS A 254 6.92 19.45 -14.60
N PHE A 255 6.05 18.61 -15.14
CA PHE A 255 5.81 18.54 -16.58
C PHE A 255 4.95 19.69 -17.03
N VAL A 256 3.99 20.06 -16.21
CA VAL A 256 3.08 21.17 -16.38
C VAL A 256 2.73 21.72 -15.03
N ASP A 257 2.68 23.05 -14.91
CA ASP A 257 2.18 23.79 -13.78
C ASP A 257 1.25 24.86 -14.34
N TYR A 258 -0.04 24.66 -14.20
CA TYR A 258 -1.06 25.56 -14.72
C TYR A 258 -1.36 26.74 -13.81
N LEU A 259 -0.60 26.98 -12.75
CA LEU A 259 -0.70 28.11 -11.82
C LEU A 259 -2.07 28.80 -11.83
N SER A 260 -2.95 28.43 -10.94
CA SER A 260 -4.17 29.15 -10.55
C SER A 260 -4.90 29.93 -11.67
N GLY A 261 -5.39 29.27 -12.66
CA GLY A 261 -6.25 29.88 -13.68
C GLY A 261 -7.57 29.11 -13.76
N THR A 262 -8.67 29.83 -13.82
CA THR A 262 -10.04 29.31 -13.98
C THR A 262 -10.25 28.39 -15.18
N ASP A 263 -9.22 28.14 -15.98
CA ASP A 263 -9.36 27.60 -17.31
C ASP A 263 -8.62 26.27 -17.55
N LYS A 264 -8.01 25.66 -16.52
CA LYS A 264 -7.12 24.53 -16.80
C LYS A 264 -7.03 23.58 -15.60
N LYS A 265 -7.91 22.60 -15.57
CA LYS A 265 -7.83 21.48 -14.62
C LYS A 265 -7.34 20.25 -15.35
N VAL A 266 -6.45 19.49 -14.73
CA VAL A 266 -6.06 18.16 -15.20
C VAL A 266 -7.07 17.15 -14.66
N PHE A 267 -7.67 16.34 -15.52
CA PHE A 267 -8.70 15.39 -15.13
C PHE A 267 -8.24 13.94 -15.14
N ALA A 268 -7.30 13.60 -16.01
CA ALA A 268 -6.81 12.23 -16.10
C ALA A 268 -5.41 12.19 -16.75
N ILE A 269 -4.63 11.19 -16.36
CA ILE A 269 -3.33 10.86 -16.94
C ILE A 269 -3.25 9.39 -17.31
N CYS A 270 -2.45 9.07 -18.32
CA CYS A 270 -1.92 7.73 -18.57
C CYS A 270 -0.53 7.84 -19.20
N ASP A 271 0.12 6.70 -19.40
CA ASP A 271 1.40 6.62 -20.11
C ASP A 271 1.46 5.35 -20.98
N ASP A 272 2.28 5.39 -22.04
CA ASP A 272 2.56 4.25 -22.92
C ASP A 272 3.97 3.67 -22.66
N GLY A 273 4.63 4.07 -21.59
CA GLY A 273 6.01 3.73 -21.26
C GLY A 273 7.05 4.60 -21.98
N VAL A 274 6.64 5.46 -22.91
CA VAL A 274 7.49 6.39 -23.67
C VAL A 274 7.07 7.84 -23.43
N ASN A 275 5.76 8.09 -23.47
CA ASN A 275 5.16 9.40 -23.27
C ASN A 275 4.12 9.36 -22.14
N ALA A 276 4.01 10.45 -21.43
CA ALA A 276 2.86 10.77 -20.60
C ALA A 276 1.80 11.47 -21.43
N TYR A 277 0.54 11.16 -21.15
CA TYR A 277 -0.64 11.76 -21.75
C TYR A 277 -1.54 12.31 -20.66
N TRP A 278 -2.13 13.49 -20.88
CA TRP A 278 -3.11 14.04 -19.96
C TRP A 278 -4.17 14.84 -20.69
N VAL A 279 -5.32 14.96 -20.05
CA VAL A 279 -6.45 15.77 -20.54
C VAL A 279 -6.75 16.89 -19.55
N THR A 280 -7.02 18.04 -20.14
CA THR A 280 -7.42 19.25 -19.40
C THR A 280 -8.68 19.82 -20.01
N ASN A 281 -9.41 20.64 -19.24
CA ASN A 281 -10.34 21.57 -19.83
C ASN A 281 -9.61 22.87 -20.21
N LYS A 282 -10.15 23.57 -21.19
CA LYS A 282 -9.72 24.90 -21.59
C LYS A 282 -10.92 25.70 -22.04
N THR A 283 -11.13 26.88 -21.45
CA THR A 283 -12.20 27.77 -21.88
C THR A 283 -11.74 28.60 -23.08
N VAL A 284 -12.46 28.50 -24.17
CA VAL A 284 -12.21 29.29 -25.39
C VAL A 284 -13.51 29.90 -25.88
N GLY A 285 -13.57 31.24 -25.87
CA GLY A 285 -14.77 31.96 -26.26
C GLY A 285 -15.98 31.70 -25.37
N GLY A 286 -15.76 31.44 -24.06
CA GLY A 286 -16.83 31.15 -23.09
C GLY A 286 -17.30 29.71 -23.08
N ASN A 287 -16.72 28.82 -23.91
CA ASN A 287 -17.06 27.39 -23.95
C ASN A 287 -15.90 26.54 -23.46
N GLU A 288 -16.17 25.58 -22.61
CA GLU A 288 -15.18 24.57 -22.23
C GLU A 288 -14.87 23.61 -23.40
N ARG A 289 -13.63 23.20 -23.49
CA ARG A 289 -13.13 22.26 -24.49
C ARG A 289 -12.15 21.29 -23.85
N LEU A 290 -12.25 20.03 -24.19
CA LEU A 290 -11.27 19.04 -23.84
C LEU A 290 -10.00 19.26 -24.67
N THR A 291 -8.87 19.38 -24.00
CA THR A 291 -7.56 19.47 -24.65
C THR A 291 -6.67 18.35 -24.17
N MET A 292 -6.07 17.62 -25.10
CA MET A 292 -5.17 16.52 -24.81
C MET A 292 -3.73 16.89 -25.14
N PHE A 293 -2.83 16.58 -24.24
CA PHE A 293 -1.41 16.80 -24.37
C PHE A 293 -0.63 15.51 -24.23
N LYS A 294 0.59 15.51 -24.77
CA LYS A 294 1.59 14.48 -24.55
C LYS A 294 2.97 15.08 -24.32
N LYS A 295 3.80 14.36 -23.57
CA LYS A 295 5.20 14.69 -23.31
C LYS A 295 6.02 13.41 -23.19
N PRO A 296 7.23 13.34 -23.77
CA PRO A 296 8.16 12.24 -23.50
C PRO A 296 8.45 12.13 -21.99
N LEU A 297 8.51 10.91 -21.47
CA LEU A 297 8.90 10.64 -20.09
C LEU A 297 10.36 10.97 -19.82
N THR A 298 11.18 11.04 -20.88
CA THR A 298 12.62 11.33 -20.82
C THR A 298 12.90 12.78 -20.49
N GLY A 299 13.77 12.98 -19.54
CA GLY A 299 14.26 14.30 -19.16
C GLY A 299 13.34 15.08 -18.22
N ASP A 300 13.93 16.10 -17.66
CA ASP A 300 13.25 17.03 -16.78
C ASP A 300 12.79 18.25 -17.58
N SER A 301 11.58 18.71 -17.35
CA SER A 301 11.15 20.04 -17.83
C SER A 301 11.73 21.09 -16.88
N ILE A 302 12.19 22.20 -17.44
CA ILE A 302 12.92 23.22 -16.65
C ILE A 302 11.99 24.36 -16.22
N THR A 303 10.81 24.46 -16.80
CA THR A 303 9.94 25.62 -16.54
C THR A 303 8.52 25.17 -16.25
N GLY A 304 8.06 25.44 -15.06
CA GLY A 304 6.63 25.63 -14.81
C GLY A 304 6.13 26.68 -15.80
N SER A 305 5.27 26.31 -16.72
CA SER A 305 4.69 27.22 -17.70
C SER A 305 3.18 27.08 -17.66
N SER A 306 2.52 28.19 -17.42
CA SER A 306 1.07 28.30 -17.59
C SER A 306 0.60 28.00 -19.03
N ASN A 307 1.55 27.83 -19.95
CA ASN A 307 1.28 27.44 -21.33
C ASN A 307 2.17 26.24 -21.73
N PRO A 308 1.66 25.01 -21.69
CA PRO A 308 2.43 23.80 -22.02
C PRO A 308 3.00 23.83 -23.43
N SER A 309 2.38 24.55 -24.37
CA SER A 309 2.88 24.70 -25.74
C SER A 309 4.14 25.57 -25.85
N ALA A 310 4.54 26.24 -24.79
CA ALA A 310 5.74 27.09 -24.78
C ALA A 310 7.02 26.34 -24.35
N THR A 311 6.90 25.16 -23.77
CA THR A 311 8.02 24.29 -23.43
C THR A 311 8.20 23.28 -24.58
N GLY A 312 9.34 23.27 -25.24
CA GLY A 312 9.58 22.52 -26.49
C GLY A 312 9.35 21.01 -26.47
N ASP A 313 9.05 20.43 -25.30
CA ASP A 313 8.84 18.98 -25.12
C ASP A 313 7.35 18.60 -24.98
N VAL A 314 6.45 19.55 -24.72
CA VAL A 314 5.00 19.29 -24.58
C VAL A 314 4.30 19.54 -25.90
N THR A 315 3.58 18.55 -26.37
CA THR A 315 2.81 18.64 -27.62
C THR A 315 1.32 18.61 -27.30
N GLN A 316 0.58 19.63 -27.71
CA GLN A 316 -0.88 19.56 -27.76
C GLN A 316 -1.27 18.61 -28.89
N MET A 317 -1.91 17.49 -28.56
CA MET A 317 -2.37 16.53 -29.55
C MET A 317 -3.59 17.08 -30.31
N PHE A 318 -4.60 17.50 -29.55
CA PHE A 318 -5.79 18.12 -30.11
C PHE A 318 -6.55 18.96 -29.08
N GLN A 319 -7.52 19.72 -29.57
CA GLN A 319 -8.54 20.40 -28.80
C GLN A 319 -9.91 20.05 -29.40
N SER A 320 -10.85 19.67 -28.56
CA SER A 320 -12.20 19.28 -28.99
C SER A 320 -13.08 20.48 -29.35
N GLY A 321 -14.29 20.21 -29.83
CA GLY A 321 -15.42 21.12 -29.77
C GLY A 321 -15.82 21.45 -28.33
N SER A 322 -16.93 22.14 -28.15
CA SER A 322 -17.45 22.46 -26.81
C SER A 322 -17.84 21.18 -26.08
N ILE A 323 -17.20 20.88 -24.97
CA ILE A 323 -17.49 19.78 -24.04
C ILE A 323 -17.18 20.29 -22.63
N GLU A 324 -18.19 20.32 -21.78
CA GLU A 324 -18.01 20.51 -20.35
C GLU A 324 -17.52 19.20 -19.72
N ILE A 325 -16.43 19.23 -18.98
CA ILE A 325 -15.85 18.04 -18.36
C ILE A 325 -16.17 18.09 -16.86
N GLN A 326 -16.94 17.14 -16.39
CA GLN A 326 -17.20 16.94 -14.97
C GLN A 326 -16.34 15.79 -14.44
N TYR A 327 -16.22 14.71 -15.23
CA TYR A 327 -15.42 13.53 -14.91
C TYR A 327 -14.63 13.10 -16.13
N ALA A 328 -13.39 12.71 -15.92
CA ALA A 328 -12.64 11.97 -16.92
C ALA A 328 -11.75 10.93 -16.27
N THR A 329 -11.63 9.79 -16.92
CA THR A 329 -10.66 8.74 -16.59
C THR A 329 -10.03 8.20 -17.87
N MET A 330 -8.77 7.79 -17.80
CA MET A 330 -8.02 7.41 -18.96
C MET A 330 -7.02 6.30 -18.64
N GLU A 331 -6.94 5.32 -19.54
CA GLU A 331 -5.96 4.22 -19.45
C GLU A 331 -5.36 3.92 -20.82
N PHE A 332 -4.06 3.59 -20.83
CA PHE A 332 -3.40 3.03 -22.01
C PHE A 332 -3.51 1.50 -21.97
N ILE A 333 -4.27 0.96 -22.92
CA ILE A 333 -4.63 -0.46 -22.94
C ILE A 333 -4.51 -0.98 -24.37
N LYS A 334 -3.75 -2.07 -24.55
CA LYS A 334 -3.62 -2.74 -25.86
C LYS A 334 -3.23 -1.78 -26.98
N ASP A 335 -2.17 -1.01 -26.75
CA ASP A 335 -1.58 -0.04 -27.69
C ASP A 335 -2.49 1.13 -28.08
N ARG A 336 -3.48 1.45 -27.25
CA ARG A 336 -4.40 2.58 -27.45
C ARG A 336 -4.81 3.20 -26.13
N ILE A 337 -5.28 4.43 -26.22
CA ILE A 337 -5.79 5.17 -25.06
C ILE A 337 -7.31 5.03 -25.06
N ILE A 338 -7.85 4.49 -23.99
CA ILE A 338 -9.28 4.53 -23.70
C ILE A 338 -9.53 5.72 -22.78
N LEU A 339 -10.30 6.67 -23.29
CA LEU A 339 -10.67 7.88 -22.58
C LEU A 339 -12.18 7.87 -22.33
N CYS A 340 -12.56 7.95 -21.08
CA CYS A 340 -13.95 8.18 -20.69
C CYS A 340 -14.10 9.62 -20.23
N VAL A 341 -15.09 10.33 -20.78
CA VAL A 341 -15.43 11.71 -20.39
C VAL A 341 -16.92 11.75 -20.10
N ASN A 342 -17.29 12.11 -18.89
CA ASN A 342 -18.68 12.09 -18.41
C ASN A 342 -19.34 10.73 -18.69
N ASN A 343 -20.32 10.67 -19.59
CA ASN A 343 -21.04 9.46 -19.99
C ASN A 343 -20.60 8.89 -21.36
N GLN A 344 -19.45 9.31 -21.87
CA GLN A 344 -18.95 8.92 -23.20
C GLN A 344 -17.63 8.17 -23.09
N VAL A 345 -17.44 7.17 -23.95
CA VAL A 345 -16.21 6.37 -24.07
C VAL A 345 -15.61 6.58 -25.44
N TYR A 346 -14.31 6.91 -25.47
CA TYR A 346 -13.53 7.18 -26.67
C TYR A 346 -12.36 6.23 -26.79
N GLU A 347 -12.01 5.84 -28.01
CA GLU A 347 -10.80 5.12 -28.35
C GLU A 347 -9.86 6.04 -29.15
N LEU A 348 -8.64 6.21 -28.66
CA LEU A 348 -7.65 7.11 -29.23
C LEU A 348 -6.35 6.36 -29.53
N THR A 349 -5.70 6.74 -30.61
CA THR A 349 -4.31 6.34 -30.85
C THR A 349 -3.33 7.32 -30.20
N THR A 350 -2.09 6.88 -29.94
CA THR A 350 -1.02 7.74 -29.42
C THR A 350 -0.61 8.88 -30.36
N THR A 351 -1.14 8.88 -31.58
CA THR A 351 -0.92 9.89 -32.63
C THR A 351 -2.18 10.65 -33.01
N ALA A 352 -3.27 10.51 -32.25
CA ALA A 352 -4.52 11.19 -32.55
C ALA A 352 -4.35 12.71 -32.64
N THR A 353 -4.92 13.33 -33.67
CA THR A 353 -4.88 14.79 -33.93
C THR A 353 -6.24 15.45 -33.74
N SER A 354 -7.27 14.68 -33.42
CA SER A 354 -8.62 15.14 -33.11
C SER A 354 -9.30 14.17 -32.19
N LEU A 355 -10.29 14.64 -31.43
CA LEU A 355 -11.17 13.77 -30.67
C LEU A 355 -12.09 13.02 -31.65
N PRO A 356 -12.05 11.68 -31.72
CA PRO A 356 -12.96 10.91 -32.58
C PRO A 356 -14.39 10.97 -32.07
N SER A 357 -15.32 10.39 -32.81
CA SER A 357 -16.66 10.12 -32.27
C SER A 357 -16.58 9.13 -31.12
N PRO A 358 -17.41 9.28 -30.08
CA PRO A 358 -17.45 8.30 -29.00
C PRO A 358 -17.84 6.92 -29.54
N ILE A 359 -17.16 5.88 -29.09
CA ILE A 359 -17.52 4.50 -29.41
C ILE A 359 -18.80 4.07 -28.71
N TYR A 360 -19.09 4.71 -27.58
CA TYR A 360 -20.32 4.52 -26.82
C TYR A 360 -20.69 5.76 -26.02
N THR A 361 -22.00 6.02 -25.94
CA THR A 361 -22.57 7.06 -25.08
C THR A 361 -23.69 6.40 -24.26
N THR A 362 -23.56 6.46 -22.93
CA THR A 362 -24.60 5.92 -22.05
C THR A 362 -25.88 6.75 -22.21
N SER A 363 -26.92 6.11 -22.72
CA SER A 363 -28.23 6.72 -22.97
C SER A 363 -29.31 5.93 -22.22
N PRO A 364 -30.34 6.56 -21.70
CA PRO A 364 -30.74 7.99 -21.83
C PRO A 364 -30.30 8.87 -20.66
N ASN A 365 -29.41 8.42 -19.81
CA ASN A 365 -29.09 9.09 -18.54
C ASN A 365 -27.90 10.04 -18.68
N ALA A 366 -28.18 11.33 -18.80
CA ALA A 366 -27.14 12.36 -18.85
C ALA A 366 -26.33 12.49 -17.56
N ASN A 367 -26.82 11.94 -16.45
CA ASN A 367 -26.15 11.97 -15.14
C ASN A 367 -25.31 10.72 -14.87
N TYR A 368 -25.05 9.91 -15.89
CA TYR A 368 -24.11 8.79 -15.76
C TYR A 368 -22.68 9.29 -15.91
N HIS A 369 -21.80 8.86 -14.99
CA HIS A 369 -20.39 9.22 -14.99
C HIS A 369 -19.52 7.97 -14.93
N TYR A 370 -18.54 7.91 -15.82
CA TYR A 370 -17.51 6.88 -15.78
C TYR A 370 -16.44 7.24 -14.76
N THR A 371 -16.08 6.27 -13.91
CA THR A 371 -15.13 6.45 -12.82
C THR A 371 -13.82 5.73 -13.07
N SER A 372 -13.84 4.59 -13.77
CA SER A 372 -12.66 3.77 -13.97
C SER A 372 -12.69 2.95 -15.25
N VAL A 373 -11.50 2.65 -15.75
CA VAL A 373 -11.26 1.73 -16.87
C VAL A 373 -10.24 0.69 -16.46
N ALA A 374 -10.47 -0.58 -16.80
CA ALA A 374 -9.52 -1.67 -16.60
C ALA A 374 -9.61 -2.67 -17.75
N ALA A 375 -8.61 -3.53 -17.91
CA ALA A 375 -8.62 -4.60 -18.90
C ALA A 375 -8.33 -5.95 -18.28
N SER A 376 -9.00 -6.98 -18.77
CA SER A 376 -8.69 -8.37 -18.47
C SER A 376 -8.84 -9.24 -19.70
N GLY A 377 -7.75 -9.92 -20.08
CA GLY A 377 -7.74 -10.75 -21.29
C GLY A 377 -8.17 -9.98 -22.54
N PRO A 378 -9.18 -10.45 -23.29
CA PRO A 378 -9.66 -9.80 -24.50
C PRO A 378 -10.68 -8.68 -24.24
N ALA A 379 -11.06 -8.42 -22.99
CA ALA A 379 -12.12 -7.47 -22.66
C ALA A 379 -11.57 -6.20 -21.99
N ILE A 380 -12.28 -5.11 -22.18
CA ILE A 380 -12.12 -3.85 -21.46
C ILE A 380 -13.37 -3.66 -20.60
N TYR A 381 -13.13 -3.22 -19.36
CA TYR A 381 -14.18 -2.94 -18.41
C TYR A 381 -14.18 -1.46 -18.08
N THR A 382 -15.34 -0.86 -18.05
CA THR A 382 -15.56 0.49 -17.58
C THR A 382 -16.54 0.45 -16.42
N ALA A 383 -16.23 1.14 -15.35
CA ALA A 383 -17.16 1.35 -14.25
C ALA A 383 -17.70 2.76 -14.28
N GLY A 384 -18.92 2.90 -13.82
CA GLY A 384 -19.56 4.20 -13.68
C GLY A 384 -20.82 4.10 -12.85
N HIS A 385 -21.41 5.24 -12.57
CA HIS A 385 -22.61 5.32 -11.76
C HIS A 385 -23.59 6.39 -12.24
N SER A 386 -24.84 6.21 -11.87
CA SER A 386 -25.88 7.21 -11.97
C SER A 386 -26.59 7.30 -10.63
N GLY A 387 -26.35 8.37 -9.90
CA GLY A 387 -26.82 8.49 -8.53
C GLY A 387 -26.26 7.37 -7.65
N ILE A 388 -27.16 6.58 -7.05
CA ILE A 388 -26.80 5.48 -6.15
C ILE A 388 -26.55 4.13 -6.83
N TYR A 389 -26.74 4.04 -8.15
CA TYR A 389 -26.58 2.80 -8.90
C TYR A 389 -25.28 2.81 -9.66
N SER A 390 -24.48 1.79 -9.44
CA SER A 390 -23.19 1.61 -10.09
C SER A 390 -23.16 0.33 -10.91
N THR A 391 -22.65 0.43 -12.13
CA THR A 391 -22.56 -0.68 -13.07
C THR A 391 -21.13 -0.80 -13.61
N ILE A 392 -20.73 -2.04 -13.86
CA ILE A 392 -19.49 -2.35 -14.58
C ILE A 392 -19.91 -2.89 -15.95
N GLN A 393 -19.47 -2.23 -16.99
CA GLN A 393 -19.75 -2.58 -18.37
C GLN A 393 -18.53 -3.26 -18.98
N LYS A 394 -18.79 -4.22 -19.87
CA LYS A 394 -17.76 -4.96 -20.60
C LYS A 394 -17.84 -4.69 -22.08
N TYR A 395 -16.70 -4.44 -22.68
CA TYR A 395 -16.49 -4.31 -24.13
C TYR A 395 -15.54 -5.41 -24.60
N THR A 396 -15.93 -6.16 -25.60
CA THR A 396 -15.07 -7.20 -26.18
C THR A 396 -14.21 -6.62 -27.28
N LEU A 397 -12.92 -6.93 -27.26
CA LEU A 397 -11.98 -6.55 -28.32
C LEU A 397 -12.21 -7.43 -29.56
N ASN A 398 -12.13 -6.82 -30.74
CA ASN A 398 -12.15 -7.58 -31.99
C ASN A 398 -10.78 -8.28 -32.23
N THR A 399 -10.70 -9.07 -33.31
CA THR A 399 -9.47 -9.83 -33.66
C THR A 399 -8.26 -8.94 -33.96
N SER A 400 -8.47 -7.69 -34.34
CA SER A 400 -7.42 -6.69 -34.56
C SER A 400 -7.03 -5.95 -33.26
N GLY A 401 -7.65 -6.28 -32.15
CA GLY A 401 -7.46 -5.62 -30.88
C GLY A 401 -8.18 -4.28 -30.74
N ALA A 402 -8.89 -3.83 -31.76
CA ALA A 402 -9.70 -2.62 -31.67
C ALA A 402 -10.95 -2.86 -30.82
N MET A 403 -11.35 -1.85 -30.07
CA MET A 403 -12.60 -1.88 -29.31
C MET A 403 -13.78 -1.74 -30.28
N PRO A 404 -14.75 -2.64 -30.28
CA PRO A 404 -15.87 -2.56 -31.20
C PRO A 404 -16.78 -1.38 -30.81
N THR A 405 -17.35 -0.74 -31.82
CA THR A 405 -18.40 0.27 -31.61
C THR A 405 -19.69 -0.46 -31.24
N LEU A 406 -20.12 -0.32 -29.98
CA LEU A 406 -21.33 -0.92 -29.47
C LEU A 406 -22.37 0.17 -29.17
N THR A 407 -23.59 -0.09 -29.54
CA THR A 407 -24.74 0.76 -29.16
C THR A 407 -25.17 0.49 -27.70
N SER A 408 -24.87 -0.72 -27.21
CA SER A 408 -25.17 -1.15 -25.82
C SER A 408 -24.11 -2.14 -25.39
N PRO A 409 -23.17 -1.75 -24.52
CA PRO A 409 -22.21 -2.69 -23.94
C PRO A 409 -22.93 -3.71 -23.06
N ALA A 410 -22.29 -4.86 -22.86
CA ALA A 410 -22.81 -5.85 -21.92
C ALA A 410 -22.51 -5.41 -20.48
N VAL A 411 -23.49 -5.55 -19.60
CA VAL A 411 -23.29 -5.40 -18.16
C VAL A 411 -22.48 -6.60 -17.66
N ALA A 412 -21.35 -6.34 -17.06
CA ALA A 412 -20.49 -7.38 -16.45
C ALA A 412 -20.87 -7.63 -14.98
N ALA A 413 -21.24 -6.58 -14.25
CA ALA A 413 -21.75 -6.65 -12.89
C ALA A 413 -22.54 -5.39 -12.52
N GLU A 414 -23.48 -5.57 -11.59
CA GLU A 414 -24.18 -4.48 -10.91
C GLU A 414 -23.88 -4.60 -9.41
N LEU A 415 -23.61 -3.47 -8.76
CA LEU A 415 -23.35 -3.43 -7.34
C LEU A 415 -24.63 -3.11 -6.56
N PRO A 416 -24.68 -3.45 -5.26
CA PRO A 416 -25.80 -3.07 -4.41
C PRO A 416 -26.06 -1.56 -4.43
N ALA A 417 -27.32 -1.16 -4.34
CA ALA A 417 -27.68 0.25 -4.32
C ALA A 417 -26.97 1.01 -3.20
N GLY A 418 -26.40 2.16 -3.51
CA GLY A 418 -25.59 2.97 -2.60
C GLY A 418 -24.11 2.58 -2.53
N GLU A 419 -23.70 1.55 -3.25
CA GLU A 419 -22.29 1.19 -3.41
C GLU A 419 -21.80 1.65 -4.79
N ILE A 420 -20.93 2.64 -4.80
CA ILE A 420 -20.40 3.28 -6.01
C ILE A 420 -19.00 2.76 -6.28
N VAL A 421 -18.76 2.31 -7.51
CA VAL A 421 -17.41 1.90 -7.95
C VAL A 421 -16.57 3.15 -8.22
N GLU A 422 -15.44 3.24 -7.55
CA GLU A 422 -14.46 4.30 -7.72
C GLU A 422 -13.31 3.84 -8.62
N LYS A 423 -12.82 2.60 -8.43
CA LYS A 423 -11.68 2.06 -9.17
C LYS A 423 -11.84 0.59 -9.49
N LEU A 424 -11.50 0.23 -10.70
CA LEU A 424 -11.27 -1.15 -11.14
C LEU A 424 -9.77 -1.38 -11.31
N TYR A 425 -9.29 -2.53 -10.84
CA TYR A 425 -7.90 -2.92 -11.01
C TYR A 425 -7.78 -4.42 -11.21
N TYR A 426 -7.26 -4.85 -12.36
CA TYR A 426 -7.06 -6.26 -12.65
C TYR A 426 -5.65 -6.71 -12.29
N TYR A 427 -5.54 -7.70 -11.43
CA TYR A 427 -4.25 -8.22 -10.98
C TYR A 427 -4.33 -9.70 -10.60
N LEU A 428 -3.37 -10.51 -11.06
CA LEU A 428 -3.23 -11.94 -10.76
C LEU A 428 -4.53 -12.76 -10.91
N GLY A 429 -5.35 -12.44 -11.91
CA GLY A 429 -6.59 -13.18 -12.17
C GLY A 429 -7.84 -12.62 -11.48
N TYR A 430 -7.68 -11.67 -10.59
CA TYR A 430 -8.79 -11.01 -9.90
C TYR A 430 -9.05 -9.61 -10.43
N MET A 431 -10.31 -9.25 -10.56
CA MET A 431 -10.73 -7.87 -10.71
C MET A 431 -11.03 -7.31 -9.32
N MET A 432 -10.18 -6.41 -8.85
CA MET A 432 -10.41 -5.67 -7.61
C MET A 432 -11.33 -4.50 -7.89
N ILE A 433 -12.32 -4.33 -7.03
CA ILE A 433 -13.35 -3.30 -7.13
C ILE A 433 -13.26 -2.44 -5.88
N GLY A 434 -12.71 -1.25 -6.03
CA GLY A 434 -12.71 -0.20 -5.01
C GLY A 434 -14.02 0.56 -5.05
N THR A 435 -14.66 0.68 -3.90
CA THR A 435 -15.97 1.33 -3.79
C THR A 435 -15.97 2.36 -2.66
N ASN A 436 -17.03 3.16 -2.59
CA ASN A 436 -17.26 4.07 -1.48
C ASN A 436 -17.59 3.35 -0.14
N LYS A 437 -17.65 2.02 -0.14
CA LYS A 437 -17.91 1.19 1.05
C LYS A 437 -16.72 0.34 1.46
N GLY A 438 -15.77 0.13 0.57
CA GLY A 438 -14.61 -0.73 0.79
C GLY A 438 -14.15 -1.43 -0.47
N VAL A 439 -13.55 -2.61 -0.33
CA VAL A 439 -12.97 -3.37 -1.43
C VAL A 439 -13.68 -4.71 -1.61
N ARG A 440 -13.98 -5.05 -2.86
CA ARG A 440 -14.40 -6.39 -3.28
C ARG A 440 -13.39 -7.00 -4.23
N ALA A 441 -13.27 -8.31 -4.21
CA ALA A 441 -12.59 -9.07 -5.25
C ALA A 441 -13.63 -9.77 -6.12
N SER A 442 -13.32 -9.91 -7.40
CA SER A 442 -14.17 -10.60 -8.37
C SER A 442 -13.33 -11.52 -9.24
N ILE A 443 -13.89 -12.66 -9.59
CA ILE A 443 -13.36 -13.52 -10.65
C ILE A 443 -13.99 -13.09 -11.97
N VAL A 444 -13.17 -13.04 -13.01
CA VAL A 444 -13.63 -12.82 -14.38
C VAL A 444 -14.02 -14.17 -14.98
N SER A 445 -15.25 -14.31 -15.41
CA SER A 445 -15.73 -15.52 -16.08
C SER A 445 -15.05 -15.71 -17.43
N ASP A 446 -14.42 -16.85 -17.65
CA ASP A 446 -13.76 -17.20 -18.93
C ASP A 446 -14.79 -17.42 -20.07
N GLN A 447 -16.05 -17.70 -19.74
CA GLN A 447 -17.08 -17.99 -20.73
C GLN A 447 -17.65 -16.74 -21.37
N ASP A 448 -17.98 -15.75 -20.56
CA ASP A 448 -18.71 -14.56 -21.00
C ASP A 448 -18.07 -13.26 -20.52
N GLY A 449 -17.03 -13.33 -19.69
CA GLY A 449 -16.36 -12.17 -19.10
C GLY A 449 -17.22 -11.41 -18.08
N SER A 450 -18.27 -12.02 -17.54
CA SER A 450 -19.00 -11.46 -16.42
C SER A 450 -18.13 -11.45 -15.14
N LEU A 451 -18.45 -10.58 -14.22
CA LEU A 451 -17.74 -10.43 -12.96
C LEU A 451 -18.54 -11.06 -11.82
N ASN A 452 -17.99 -12.11 -11.24
CA ASN A 452 -18.54 -12.74 -10.04
C ASN A 452 -17.81 -12.21 -8.82
N TYR A 453 -18.36 -11.18 -8.18
CA TYR A 453 -17.73 -10.54 -7.03
C TYR A 453 -18.16 -11.17 -5.69
N GLY A 454 -17.24 -11.16 -4.75
CA GLY A 454 -17.43 -11.63 -3.37
C GLY A 454 -17.95 -10.55 -2.41
N PRO A 455 -18.00 -10.89 -1.11
CA PRO A 455 -18.32 -9.91 -0.07
C PRO A 455 -17.26 -8.82 0.01
N LEU A 456 -17.52 -7.77 0.80
CA LEU A 456 -16.48 -6.79 1.13
C LEU A 456 -15.34 -7.48 1.89
N ILE A 457 -14.12 -7.31 1.42
CA ILE A 457 -12.90 -7.78 2.11
C ILE A 457 -12.80 -7.03 3.45
N PHE A 458 -13.00 -5.73 3.38
CA PHE A 458 -13.12 -4.82 4.54
C PHE A 458 -13.99 -3.63 4.16
N GLU A 459 -14.51 -2.96 5.19
CA GLU A 459 -15.26 -1.73 5.05
C GLU A 459 -14.38 -0.53 5.37
N THR A 460 -14.61 0.58 4.69
CA THR A 460 -13.92 1.86 4.93
C THR A 460 -14.93 3.00 5.00
N SER A 461 -14.59 4.03 5.77
CA SER A 461 -15.40 5.25 5.87
C SER A 461 -15.14 6.22 4.71
N GLN A 462 -14.06 6.04 3.97
CA GLN A 462 -13.69 6.82 2.79
C GLN A 462 -13.66 5.91 1.57
N PRO A 463 -13.97 6.41 0.37
CA PRO A 463 -13.88 5.64 -0.86
C PRO A 463 -12.46 5.13 -1.14
N VAL A 464 -12.39 3.99 -1.81
CA VAL A 464 -11.12 3.41 -2.28
C VAL A 464 -10.87 3.86 -3.72
N TYR A 465 -9.97 4.81 -3.87
CA TYR A 465 -9.74 5.51 -5.13
C TYR A 465 -8.67 4.89 -6.03
N ASP A 466 -7.74 4.10 -5.47
CA ASP A 466 -6.67 3.52 -6.28
C ASP A 466 -6.10 2.22 -5.71
N PHE A 467 -5.42 1.46 -6.59
CA PHE A 467 -4.75 0.20 -6.28
C PHE A 467 -3.37 0.14 -6.92
N ALA A 468 -2.46 -0.59 -6.27
CA ALA A 468 -1.20 -1.02 -6.88
C ALA A 468 -0.88 -2.46 -6.49
N GLY A 469 -0.52 -3.30 -7.45
CA GLY A 469 -0.19 -4.71 -7.23
C GLY A 469 1.30 -4.98 -7.35
N ARG A 470 1.85 -5.81 -6.44
CA ARG A 470 3.21 -6.33 -6.52
C ARG A 470 3.27 -7.71 -5.88
N ASP A 471 3.92 -8.66 -6.55
CA ASP A 471 4.02 -10.05 -6.11
C ASP A 471 2.62 -10.65 -5.86
N ARG A 472 2.36 -11.20 -4.66
CA ARG A 472 1.05 -11.71 -4.27
C ARG A 472 0.15 -10.69 -3.58
N PHE A 473 0.62 -9.46 -3.42
CA PHE A 473 -0.08 -8.44 -2.67
C PHE A 473 -0.70 -7.36 -3.56
N ILE A 474 -1.77 -6.80 -3.07
CA ILE A 474 -2.37 -5.56 -3.59
C ILE A 474 -2.44 -4.55 -2.46
N TRP A 475 -2.01 -3.34 -2.76
CA TRP A 475 -2.22 -2.16 -1.91
C TRP A 475 -3.41 -1.38 -2.44
N CYS A 476 -4.19 -0.84 -1.55
CA CYS A 476 -5.28 0.06 -1.89
C CYS A 476 -5.22 1.33 -1.04
N SER A 477 -5.75 2.41 -1.60
CA SER A 477 -5.89 3.66 -0.88
C SER A 477 -6.89 3.51 0.26
N THR A 478 -6.59 4.11 1.40
CA THR A 478 -7.52 4.21 2.52
C THR A 478 -7.36 5.57 3.17
N GLY A 479 -8.37 6.02 3.88
CA GLY A 479 -8.26 7.27 4.57
C GLY A 479 -9.23 7.35 5.70
N VAL A 480 -8.71 7.50 6.91
CA VAL A 480 -9.49 7.90 8.08
C VAL A 480 -8.64 8.87 8.88
N GLY A 481 -8.82 10.15 8.66
CA GLY A 481 -8.17 11.18 9.48
C GLY A 481 -6.65 11.00 9.57
N ALA A 482 -6.12 10.94 10.77
CA ALA A 482 -4.68 10.76 11.03
C ALA A 482 -4.13 9.37 10.62
N ASP A 483 -4.98 8.48 10.15
CA ASP A 483 -4.60 7.14 9.71
C ASP A 483 -4.71 6.96 8.19
N ALA A 484 -4.75 8.06 7.43
CA ALA A 484 -4.68 8.02 5.98
C ALA A 484 -3.39 7.34 5.52
N GLY A 485 -3.52 6.39 4.62
CA GLY A 485 -2.40 5.60 4.14
C GLY A 485 -2.85 4.50 3.19
N THR A 486 -2.30 3.33 3.36
CA THR A 486 -2.59 2.18 2.51
C THR A 486 -2.92 0.95 3.32
N ILE A 487 -3.79 0.12 2.76
CA ILE A 487 -4.05 -1.24 3.26
C ILE A 487 -3.43 -2.21 2.26
N ARG A 488 -2.73 -3.22 2.78
CA ARG A 488 -2.17 -4.33 1.99
C ARG A 488 -3.08 -5.54 2.11
N ILE A 489 -3.45 -6.12 0.97
CA ILE A 489 -4.28 -7.32 0.84
C ILE A 489 -3.39 -8.45 0.33
N ASP A 490 -3.41 -9.62 0.97
CA ASP A 490 -2.67 -10.80 0.55
C ASP A 490 -3.56 -11.75 -0.27
N LEU A 491 -3.40 -11.73 -1.58
CA LEU A 491 -4.13 -12.61 -2.49
C LEU A 491 -3.74 -14.10 -2.33
N GLY A 492 -2.65 -14.39 -1.66
CA GLY A 492 -2.24 -15.76 -1.31
C GLY A 492 -2.92 -16.31 -0.05
N SER A 493 -3.67 -15.49 0.69
CA SER A 493 -4.34 -15.86 1.94
C SER A 493 -5.84 -15.58 1.86
N GLU A 494 -6.58 -16.51 1.25
CA GLU A 494 -8.04 -16.46 1.18
C GLU A 494 -8.64 -16.96 2.50
N ILE A 495 -9.42 -16.12 3.16
CA ILE A 495 -10.07 -16.43 4.44
C ILE A 495 -11.43 -17.08 4.22
N GLU A 496 -12.18 -16.53 3.27
CA GLU A 496 -13.47 -17.00 2.78
C GLU A 496 -13.48 -16.78 1.26
N PRO A 497 -14.36 -17.42 0.50
CA PRO A 497 -14.40 -17.22 -0.95
C PRO A 497 -14.42 -15.74 -1.35
N LEU A 498 -13.40 -15.31 -2.09
CA LEU A 498 -13.17 -13.93 -2.54
C LEU A 498 -12.98 -12.90 -1.40
N ARG A 499 -12.65 -13.39 -0.21
CA ARG A 499 -12.30 -12.55 0.94
C ARG A 499 -10.90 -12.87 1.42
N PHE A 500 -10.00 -11.94 1.26
CA PHE A 500 -8.57 -12.11 1.50
C PHE A 500 -8.12 -11.48 2.82
N ALA A 501 -7.01 -11.98 3.35
CA ALA A 501 -6.35 -11.36 4.49
C ALA A 501 -5.88 -9.94 4.14
N TYR A 502 -6.01 -9.00 5.06
CA TYR A 502 -5.58 -7.62 4.88
C TYR A 502 -5.01 -7.04 6.19
N ALA A 503 -4.17 -6.05 6.06
CA ALA A 503 -3.66 -5.29 7.19
C ALA A 503 -3.29 -3.86 6.76
N ASN A 504 -3.29 -2.95 7.71
CA ASN A 504 -2.76 -1.60 7.50
C ASN A 504 -1.27 -1.69 7.13
N ASP A 505 -0.83 -0.79 6.24
CA ASP A 505 0.55 -0.71 5.79
C ASP A 505 1.12 0.69 6.04
N LEU A 506 1.44 1.45 5.00
CA LEU A 506 2.04 2.77 5.13
C LEU A 506 1.02 3.81 5.59
N PHE A 507 1.48 4.78 6.38
CA PHE A 507 0.67 5.90 6.86
C PHE A 507 1.30 7.22 6.49
N SER A 508 0.46 8.22 6.25
CA SER A 508 0.92 9.59 6.08
C SER A 508 1.42 10.18 7.41
N THR A 509 2.26 11.20 7.31
CA THR A 509 2.72 11.97 8.48
C THR A 509 1.90 13.24 8.70
N GLN A 510 0.87 13.47 7.91
CA GLN A 510 -0.04 14.61 8.06
C GLN A 510 -0.84 14.51 9.34
N THR A 511 -1.11 15.67 9.94
CA THR A 511 -2.02 15.81 11.07
C THR A 511 -3.32 16.45 10.59
N GLY A 512 -4.46 15.89 10.95
CA GLY A 512 -5.78 16.36 10.56
C GLY A 512 -6.55 15.36 9.70
N GLU A 513 -7.71 15.76 9.22
CA GLU A 513 -8.55 14.90 8.38
C GLU A 513 -8.03 14.92 6.94
N HIS A 514 -7.51 13.80 6.49
CA HIS A 514 -7.05 13.60 5.13
C HIS A 514 -7.33 12.15 4.69
N TYR A 515 -7.23 11.89 3.40
CA TYR A 515 -7.46 10.57 2.80
C TYR A 515 -6.51 10.34 1.64
N THR A 516 -6.23 9.07 1.36
CA THR A 516 -5.34 8.69 0.27
C THR A 516 -6.11 8.64 -1.05
N THR A 517 -5.60 9.31 -2.07
CA THR A 517 -6.26 9.49 -3.36
C THR A 517 -5.66 8.64 -4.48
N ALA A 518 -4.35 8.46 -4.46
CA ALA A 518 -3.64 7.76 -5.50
C ALA A 518 -2.44 7.01 -4.93
N LEU A 519 -2.05 5.91 -5.56
CA LEU A 519 -0.87 5.14 -5.19
C LEU A 519 -0.28 4.39 -6.40
N ALA A 520 1.02 4.27 -6.42
CA ALA A 520 1.75 3.48 -7.41
C ALA A 520 3.10 3.05 -6.87
N PHE A 521 3.68 1.99 -7.41
CA PHE A 521 5.07 1.65 -7.13
C PHE A 521 6.02 2.59 -7.85
N LEU A 522 7.13 2.90 -7.21
CA LEU A 522 8.21 3.69 -7.80
C LEU A 522 8.93 2.86 -8.88
N GLY A 523 8.46 2.96 -10.11
CA GLY A 523 8.99 2.19 -11.24
C GLY A 523 8.98 0.69 -10.96
N THR A 524 10.13 0.05 -11.11
CA THR A 524 10.29 -1.40 -10.89
C THR A 524 10.70 -1.76 -9.46
N THR A 525 10.84 -0.78 -8.57
CA THR A 525 11.20 -1.02 -7.16
C THR A 525 10.03 -1.55 -6.36
N ASN A 526 10.32 -2.09 -5.16
CA ASN A 526 9.28 -2.47 -4.20
C ASN A 526 8.86 -1.30 -3.27
N ARG A 527 9.22 -0.07 -3.64
CA ARG A 527 8.86 1.13 -2.88
C ARG A 527 7.55 1.69 -3.37
N LEU A 528 6.62 1.85 -2.46
CA LEU A 528 5.32 2.44 -2.75
C LEU A 528 5.40 3.97 -2.63
N ALA A 529 4.72 4.65 -3.54
CA ALA A 529 4.40 6.07 -3.45
C ALA A 529 2.88 6.21 -3.30
N PHE A 530 2.43 7.17 -2.51
CA PHE A 530 1.01 7.49 -2.41
C PHE A 530 0.79 8.98 -2.18
N ALA A 531 -0.32 9.48 -2.68
CA ALA A 531 -0.74 10.86 -2.52
C ALA A 531 -1.94 10.95 -1.58
N THR A 532 -1.97 11.98 -0.76
CA THR A 532 -3.08 12.28 0.14
C THR A 532 -3.67 13.64 -0.17
N ALA A 533 -4.97 13.77 0.03
CA ALA A 533 -5.66 15.05 0.09
C ALA A 533 -5.92 15.42 1.55
N TYR A 534 -5.56 16.64 1.93
CA TYR A 534 -5.73 17.13 3.29
C TYR A 534 -6.98 18.01 3.44
N ASN A 535 -7.22 18.83 2.45
CA ASN A 535 -8.44 19.64 2.32
C ASN A 535 -8.69 19.85 0.81
N VAL A 536 -9.60 20.74 0.48
CA VAL A 536 -9.92 21.04 -0.94
C VAL A 536 -8.77 21.69 -1.71
N THR A 537 -7.71 22.13 -1.05
CA THR A 537 -6.60 22.87 -1.67
C THR A 537 -5.23 22.28 -1.41
N ASP A 538 -5.09 21.40 -0.41
CA ASP A 538 -3.79 20.92 0.03
C ASP A 538 -3.72 19.38 0.03
N GLY A 539 -2.59 18.87 -0.36
CA GLY A 539 -2.26 17.46 -0.34
C GLY A 539 -0.76 17.24 -0.17
N ALA A 540 -0.38 15.99 -0.05
CA ALA A 540 1.02 15.61 0.05
C ALA A 540 1.28 14.28 -0.65
N THR A 541 2.46 14.16 -1.26
CA THR A 541 2.94 12.90 -1.83
C THR A 541 4.04 12.31 -0.97
N TYR A 542 3.86 11.08 -0.63
CA TYR A 542 4.76 10.29 0.19
C TYR A 542 5.43 9.22 -0.64
N LEU A 543 6.69 8.96 -0.30
CA LEU A 543 7.47 7.88 -0.85
C LEU A 543 7.96 7.00 0.29
N GLU A 544 7.74 5.69 0.18
CA GLU A 544 8.29 4.73 1.13
C GLU A 544 9.81 4.88 1.24
N SER A 545 10.34 4.95 2.45
CA SER A 545 11.77 5.09 2.68
C SER A 545 12.55 3.86 2.20
N ALA A 546 13.71 4.08 1.63
CA ALA A 546 14.59 2.98 1.20
C ALA A 546 15.19 2.21 2.39
N SER A 547 15.45 2.90 3.51
CA SER A 547 16.25 2.38 4.62
C SER A 547 15.67 2.64 6.01
N THR A 548 14.87 3.67 6.18
CA THR A 548 14.36 4.07 7.49
C THR A 548 13.09 3.30 7.82
N LEU A 549 12.96 2.85 9.06
CA LEU A 549 11.75 2.24 9.61
C LEU A 549 10.96 3.26 10.42
N VAL A 550 9.66 3.02 10.59
CA VAL A 550 8.85 3.78 11.56
C VAL A 550 9.42 3.61 12.97
N SER A 551 9.31 4.64 13.81
CA SER A 551 9.89 4.62 15.16
C SER A 551 9.23 3.58 16.08
N SER A 552 7.96 3.30 15.86
CA SER A 552 7.19 2.29 16.58
C SER A 552 5.99 1.84 15.78
N GLY A 553 5.52 0.63 16.10
CA GLY A 553 4.29 0.09 15.57
C GLY A 553 3.63 -0.83 16.58
N TYR A 554 2.35 -1.16 16.38
CA TYR A 554 1.64 -2.04 17.29
C TYR A 554 0.73 -3.04 16.57
N ILE A 555 0.44 -4.14 17.28
CA ILE A 555 -0.58 -5.12 16.94
C ILE A 555 -1.49 -5.27 18.16
N THR A 556 -2.81 -5.23 17.95
CA THR A 556 -3.81 -5.50 18.98
C THR A 556 -4.54 -6.79 18.64
N THR A 557 -4.57 -7.73 19.59
CA THR A 557 -5.29 -9.00 19.42
C THR A 557 -6.80 -8.77 19.41
N GLY A 558 -7.55 -9.71 18.85
CA GLY A 558 -8.98 -9.79 19.10
C GLY A 558 -9.27 -10.02 20.60
N ARG A 559 -10.54 -9.89 20.95
CA ARG A 559 -11.02 -10.13 22.32
C ARG A 559 -11.05 -11.62 22.62
N ILE A 560 -10.40 -12.02 23.69
CA ILE A 560 -10.31 -13.40 24.16
C ILE A 560 -11.38 -13.62 25.22
N ARG A 561 -12.40 -14.42 24.94
CA ARG A 561 -13.51 -14.69 25.85
C ARG A 561 -13.78 -16.16 26.14
N TYR A 562 -13.07 -17.07 25.46
CA TYR A 562 -13.20 -18.52 25.61
C TYR A 562 -14.63 -19.05 25.45
N SER A 563 -15.42 -18.47 24.55
CA SER A 563 -16.83 -18.81 24.28
C SER A 563 -17.78 -18.72 25.49
N THR A 564 -17.43 -17.95 26.50
CA THR A 564 -18.32 -17.67 27.63
C THR A 564 -18.41 -16.18 27.90
N LEU A 565 -19.62 -15.72 28.23
CA LEU A 565 -19.89 -14.34 28.61
C LEU A 565 -19.64 -14.09 30.10
N GLU A 566 -19.45 -15.15 30.89
CA GLU A 566 -19.20 -15.01 32.32
C GLU A 566 -17.86 -14.31 32.59
N PRO A 567 -17.81 -13.41 33.56
CA PRO A 567 -16.57 -12.79 33.97
C PRO A 567 -15.56 -13.84 34.50
N LYS A 568 -14.36 -13.76 34.00
CA LYS A 568 -13.26 -14.68 34.34
C LYS A 568 -11.99 -13.93 34.70
N VAL A 569 -11.17 -14.54 35.55
CA VAL A 569 -9.88 -13.96 35.93
C VAL A 569 -8.79 -14.41 34.97
N PHE A 570 -8.21 -13.45 34.26
CA PHE A 570 -7.02 -13.67 33.45
C PHE A 570 -5.79 -13.63 34.36
N LYS A 571 -5.18 -14.76 34.64
CA LYS A 571 -4.11 -14.85 35.66
C LYS A 571 -2.72 -14.62 35.10
N VAL A 572 -2.40 -15.22 33.97
CA VAL A 572 -1.05 -15.24 33.44
C VAL A 572 -1.09 -15.06 31.93
N MET A 573 -0.25 -14.19 31.43
CA MET A 573 0.18 -14.16 30.05
C MET A 573 1.62 -14.62 29.99
N LYS A 574 1.95 -15.49 29.03
CA LYS A 574 3.30 -15.85 28.70
C LYS A 574 3.62 -15.31 27.31
N ALA A 575 4.64 -14.52 27.22
CA ALA A 575 5.19 -14.10 25.94
C ALA A 575 6.57 -14.76 25.79
N LEU A 576 6.71 -15.57 24.75
CA LEU A 576 8.00 -16.13 24.38
C LEU A 576 8.58 -15.23 23.29
N VAL A 577 9.65 -14.55 23.63
CA VAL A 577 10.34 -13.60 22.74
C VAL A 577 11.74 -14.12 22.51
N ASP A 578 12.05 -14.45 21.27
CA ASP A 578 13.32 -15.10 20.93
C ASP A 578 14.50 -14.13 20.99
N ASN A 579 14.34 -12.94 20.41
CA ASN A 579 15.34 -11.86 20.50
C ASN A 579 14.67 -10.54 20.13
N THR A 580 14.78 -9.54 20.99
CA THR A 580 14.29 -8.20 20.67
C THR A 580 15.42 -7.37 20.07
N ASN A 581 15.35 -7.09 18.78
CA ASN A 581 16.21 -6.09 18.14
C ASN A 581 15.79 -4.64 18.41
N GLY A 582 14.78 -4.45 19.24
CA GLY A 582 14.22 -3.18 19.66
C GLY A 582 13.51 -3.32 21.00
N GLY A 583 12.67 -2.36 21.35
CA GLY A 583 11.80 -2.43 22.54
C GLY A 583 10.49 -3.15 22.22
N LEU A 584 9.99 -3.90 23.20
CA LEU A 584 8.64 -4.48 23.17
C LEU A 584 7.89 -4.07 24.43
N THR A 585 6.75 -3.41 24.25
CA THR A 585 5.81 -3.12 25.34
C THR A 585 4.55 -3.95 25.15
N ILE A 586 4.11 -4.62 26.19
CA ILE A 586 2.89 -5.42 26.20
C ILE A 586 1.88 -4.76 27.14
N GLU A 587 0.70 -4.52 26.62
CA GLU A 587 -0.42 -3.96 27.37
C GLU A 587 -1.60 -4.93 27.34
N SER A 588 -2.31 -5.04 28.46
CA SER A 588 -3.64 -5.66 28.53
C SER A 588 -4.71 -4.60 28.40
N ILE A 589 -5.77 -4.89 27.66
CA ILE A 589 -6.93 -4.01 27.48
C ILE A 589 -8.15 -4.74 28.03
N ASP A 590 -8.75 -4.18 29.06
CA ASP A 590 -9.92 -4.74 29.76
C ASP A 590 -11.24 -4.45 29.01
N THR A 591 -12.36 -4.93 29.56
CA THR A 591 -13.70 -4.73 28.98
C THR A 591 -14.14 -3.28 28.92
N MET A 592 -13.53 -2.40 29.73
CA MET A 592 -13.79 -0.96 29.72
C MET A 592 -12.89 -0.21 28.72
N GLY A 593 -12.00 -0.93 28.02
CA GLY A 593 -11.03 -0.33 27.12
C GLY A 593 -9.81 0.26 27.82
N THR A 594 -9.63 0.01 29.11
CA THR A 594 -8.48 0.52 29.86
C THR A 594 -7.24 -0.30 29.54
N ALA A 595 -6.23 0.36 28.99
CA ALA A 595 -4.94 -0.26 28.73
C ALA A 595 -4.03 -0.20 29.96
N ARG A 596 -3.33 -1.30 30.25
CA ARG A 596 -2.37 -1.41 31.36
C ARG A 596 -1.11 -2.12 30.88
N THR A 597 0.03 -1.49 31.06
CA THR A 597 1.33 -2.12 30.75
C THR A 597 1.58 -3.28 31.70
N ILE A 598 1.87 -4.44 31.12
CA ILE A 598 2.13 -5.68 31.83
C ILE A 598 3.53 -6.21 31.57
N GLY A 599 4.20 -5.73 30.54
CA GLY A 599 5.59 -6.06 30.22
C GLY A 599 6.25 -4.94 29.43
N ASN A 600 7.52 -4.70 29.70
CA ASN A 600 8.36 -3.76 28.95
C ASN A 600 9.78 -4.34 28.84
N PHE A 601 10.22 -4.55 27.62
CA PHE A 601 11.48 -5.21 27.29
C PHE A 601 12.30 -4.29 26.41
N ALA A 602 13.55 -4.05 26.80
CA ALA A 602 14.48 -3.23 26.05
C ALA A 602 15.23 -4.05 25.01
N LYS A 603 15.89 -3.37 24.09
CA LYS A 603 16.78 -4.00 23.12
C LYS A 603 17.88 -4.80 23.83
N GLY A 604 18.07 -6.03 23.39
CA GLY A 604 19.08 -6.93 23.92
C GLY A 604 18.64 -7.73 25.13
N ASP A 605 17.44 -7.49 25.66
CA ASP A 605 16.85 -8.34 26.66
C ASP A 605 16.50 -9.68 25.99
N PHE A 606 17.28 -10.69 26.31
CA PHE A 606 16.94 -12.04 25.93
C PHE A 606 16.03 -12.61 27.01
N VAL A 607 14.73 -12.61 26.74
CA VAL A 607 13.73 -13.16 27.64
C VAL A 607 13.02 -14.29 26.93
N PRO A 608 13.46 -15.52 27.11
CA PRO A 608 12.84 -16.67 26.46
C PRO A 608 11.40 -16.89 26.91
N GLU A 609 11.06 -16.46 28.12
CA GLU A 609 9.72 -16.58 28.67
C GLU A 609 9.43 -15.49 29.71
N VAL A 610 8.29 -14.83 29.58
CA VAL A 610 7.82 -13.81 30.52
C VAL A 610 6.50 -14.23 31.13
N ASN A 611 6.49 -14.37 32.44
CA ASN A 611 5.27 -14.54 33.21
C ASN A 611 4.78 -13.18 33.69
N VAL A 612 3.60 -12.82 33.25
CA VAL A 612 2.98 -11.56 33.66
C VAL A 612 1.68 -11.88 34.39
N SER A 613 1.60 -11.46 35.65
CA SER A 613 0.41 -11.63 36.44
C SER A 613 -0.47 -10.39 36.32
N TYR A 614 -1.76 -10.61 36.17
CA TYR A 614 -2.74 -9.54 36.03
C TYR A 614 -3.43 -9.29 37.39
N PRO A 615 -3.26 -8.10 37.96
CA PRO A 615 -4.01 -7.72 39.18
C PRO A 615 -5.41 -7.20 38.82
N VAL A 616 -5.96 -7.58 37.68
CA VAL A 616 -7.28 -7.10 37.24
C VAL A 616 -8.35 -8.04 37.73
N GLY A 617 -9.48 -7.49 38.21
CA GLY A 617 -10.65 -8.26 38.59
C GLY A 617 -11.20 -9.11 37.45
N ALA A 618 -12.25 -9.86 37.71
CA ALA A 618 -12.88 -10.69 36.70
C ALA A 618 -13.39 -9.85 35.52
N GLN A 619 -13.07 -10.27 34.30
CA GLN A 619 -13.41 -9.62 33.05
C GLN A 619 -14.15 -10.60 32.14
N GLU A 620 -15.11 -10.13 31.35
CA GLU A 620 -15.78 -10.95 30.34
C GLU A 620 -14.81 -11.36 29.22
N TYR A 621 -13.99 -10.42 28.78
CA TYR A 621 -12.93 -10.64 27.77
C TYR A 621 -11.72 -9.77 28.06
N MET A 622 -10.62 -10.06 27.40
CA MET A 622 -9.40 -9.26 27.42
C MET A 622 -8.74 -9.27 26.04
N SER A 623 -8.15 -8.15 25.65
CA SER A 623 -7.27 -8.04 24.50
C SER A 623 -5.87 -7.66 24.93
N PHE A 624 -4.89 -7.89 24.04
CA PHE A 624 -3.49 -7.52 24.27
C PHE A 624 -3.00 -6.65 23.13
N LYS A 625 -2.23 -5.62 23.48
CA LYS A 625 -1.55 -4.78 22.53
C LYS A 625 -0.04 -4.96 22.69
N PHE A 626 0.61 -5.26 21.60
CA PHE A 626 2.06 -5.44 21.48
C PHE A 626 2.60 -4.24 20.72
N THR A 627 3.36 -3.39 21.36
CA THR A 627 4.02 -2.24 20.74
C THR A 627 5.50 -2.54 20.57
N ILE A 628 5.96 -2.52 19.32
CA ILE A 628 7.35 -2.70 18.92
C ILE A 628 7.94 -1.32 18.66
N SER A 629 9.17 -1.09 19.12
CA SER A 629 9.91 0.14 18.83
C SER A 629 11.35 -0.17 18.44
N HIS A 630 11.93 0.58 17.51
CA HIS A 630 13.34 0.47 17.23
C HIS A 630 14.17 1.41 18.13
N ASN A 631 15.42 1.06 18.33
CA ASN A 631 16.34 1.95 19.03
C ASN A 631 16.88 3.00 18.04
N THR A 632 16.89 4.27 18.46
CA THR A 632 17.33 5.42 17.67
C THR A 632 18.79 5.35 17.18
N THR A 633 19.60 4.47 17.73
CA THR A 633 21.03 4.30 17.35
C THR A 633 21.28 3.20 16.33
N ASN A 634 20.27 2.42 15.94
CA ASN A 634 20.43 1.31 15.00
C ASN A 634 19.25 1.22 14.06
N THR A 635 19.51 1.33 12.77
CA THR A 635 18.53 1.14 11.68
C THR A 635 18.17 -0.34 11.43
N SER A 636 18.59 -1.25 12.31
CA SER A 636 18.28 -2.66 12.19
C SER A 636 16.86 -2.97 12.64
N LEU A 637 16.21 -3.80 11.86
CA LEU A 637 14.85 -4.30 12.02
C LEU A 637 14.52 -4.68 13.46
N GLY A 638 13.58 -3.96 14.07
CA GLY A 638 12.87 -4.49 15.23
C GLY A 638 12.03 -5.68 14.73
N ALA A 639 12.40 -6.88 15.10
CA ALA A 639 11.63 -8.09 14.85
C ALA A 639 11.29 -8.74 16.18
N ILE A 640 10.07 -9.20 16.31
CA ILE A 640 9.64 -10.11 17.38
C ILE A 640 9.43 -11.48 16.77
#